data_ff237d4ac845e9b65222a3215f6d0732
#
_entry.id   ff237d4ac845e9b65222a3215f6d0732
#
_cell.length_a   1.000
_cell.length_b   1.000
_cell.length_c   1.000
_cell.angle_alpha   90.00
_cell.angle_beta   90.00
_cell.angle_gamma   90.00
#
_symmetry.space_group_name_H-M   'P 1'
#
loop_
_entity.id
_entity.type
_entity.pdbx_description
1 polymer ?
#
loop_
_entity_poly.entity_id
_entity_poly.type
_entity_poly.pdbx_seq_one_letter_code
_entity_poly.pdbx_strand_id
1 'polypeptide(L)'
;VRKRSLILATAAIVAVWAWRRGEAEAPVRGGENEGQVRTDMSFRFNEATAERPVVGPAAIAGRVRDRQGQAIAGASVCARVRGGGPAWAGEWVPNCGVSGRDGDYRLAGLLPGRYAIEASARGYLPGRPGEAQGPESLVTVAAGGEASGIDVVLWPGGVALRGSVFDASGGEIEGAIVSAGGSTDFTGPDGSFVLHVRPGKHGVQALAEGYAPGGVWATVPGQTAQMQLLPEAVLVGRVVRASDGLPVADATVAARRGSPQVTVTDADGNFRIGQLRPGLFKPRVEADAYTGMAEGQVHIGIGETSTPVIVRVHPATLVRGKIVGPGGASCAEGSVSLTEPTTRRMAWATVEADGEVTVRGLLPGTYAVTVACAGYVPEDSYEAITVGEAPIEGLTWKVRAGQAIRGKVVDARGGAALVEAVLAHPQAAAGGAGRALDGRVGPDGSFHLIGARPGAYSIEVSPGPGRPPPPRVPVEVPEGRDVEGVEIRLPDGSEVRGRVIDGAGRPVARASVRLRGAQTGGSQESDDDGRFALQGVQPGQYRATASIDFVVLKRPGQRPEEVPGVPVEVRAGAATEVEIVVEARDGRITGQVVDAAGGPIADAFLDWTREAEPGTMGSWAVAPPQPKLSDGEGRFEISGLSPGTYAITASRRGSPGQGTVEHVAVGATTVVTIPETGEIGGSVRIAGGGAPEWVKVMANEASRHLWVDDEFFRTGGRFTLAGLGPGTYVVRAESGEGAAEATVRLGEGEVRRDVELVLAPRVTVRGRLVDVETGAPVVGMDVRVQAPQGGLGGDRTGSRHVTDAQGRFEVAGVAVGPVIVSASPANRDYASGDYAATSATVLLEGTGTVELTPIAVARRRAPADQPAADLGFSVLPVPGEQAPGTARVVVALVRPDGPAGRAGLRAGDEIVAVDGHSVVGPTHHLFRPLTTVASGRTLQLTLGRGESIAVTAEALR
;
A
#
# COMPACT_ATOMS: atom_id res chain seq x y z
N VAL A 1 4.14 67.26 5.54
CA VAL A 1 4.34 66.02 4.76
C VAL A 1 4.56 64.82 5.71
N ARG A 2 5.27 64.96 6.81
CA ARG A 2 5.53 63.87 7.76
C ARG A 2 4.35 63.42 8.65
N LYS A 3 3.31 64.24 8.80
CA LYS A 3 2.13 63.91 9.64
C LYS A 3 1.04 63.13 8.89
N ARG A 4 1.03 63.11 7.56
CA ARG A 4 0.05 62.33 6.78
C ARG A 4 0.44 60.87 6.59
N SER A 5 1.73 60.54 6.62
CA SER A 5 2.20 59.16 6.52
C SER A 5 1.98 58.33 7.79
N LEU A 6 1.91 59.00 8.96
CA LEU A 6 1.69 58.28 10.22
C LEU A 6 0.22 57.91 10.44
N ILE A 7 -0.72 58.67 9.88
CA ILE A 7 -2.17 58.39 9.99
C ILE A 7 -2.58 57.21 9.07
N LEU A 8 -1.95 57.06 7.92
CA LEU A 8 -2.20 55.91 7.03
C LEU A 8 -1.61 54.61 7.57
N ALA A 9 -0.47 54.65 8.27
CA ALA A 9 0.10 53.45 8.89
C ALA A 9 -0.74 52.97 10.08
N THR A 10 -1.32 53.89 10.87
CA THR A 10 -2.20 53.54 12.00
C THR A 10 -3.56 53.02 11.54
N ALA A 11 -4.09 53.50 10.43
CA ALA A 11 -5.34 52.97 9.83
C ALA A 11 -5.16 51.53 9.27
N ALA A 12 -4.00 51.23 8.67
CA ALA A 12 -3.70 49.87 8.18
C ALA A 12 -3.54 48.86 9.33
N ILE A 13 -2.93 49.26 10.46
CA ILE A 13 -2.76 48.39 11.63
C ILE A 13 -4.10 48.13 12.33
N VAL A 14 -4.98 49.12 12.38
CA VAL A 14 -6.33 48.95 12.95
C VAL A 14 -7.22 48.10 12.04
N ALA A 15 -7.09 48.21 10.75
CA ALA A 15 -7.83 47.37 9.81
C ALA A 15 -7.39 45.87 9.86
N VAL A 16 -6.10 45.59 9.97
CA VAL A 16 -5.57 44.22 10.14
C VAL A 16 -5.96 43.66 11.51
N TRP A 17 -6.05 44.52 12.56
CA TRP A 17 -6.46 44.09 13.89
C TRP A 17 -7.97 43.86 14.00
N ALA A 18 -8.78 44.58 13.29
CA ALA A 18 -10.23 44.37 13.18
C ALA A 18 -10.55 43.13 12.34
N TRP A 19 -9.76 42.86 11.27
CA TRP A 19 -9.92 41.63 10.47
C TRP A 19 -9.57 40.37 11.26
N ARG A 20 -8.50 40.42 12.09
CA ARG A 20 -8.15 39.30 13.00
C ARG A 20 -9.12 39.09 14.16
N ARG A 21 -9.95 40.10 14.53
CA ARG A 21 -10.98 39.95 15.57
C ARG A 21 -12.34 39.49 15.05
N GLY A 22 -12.57 39.56 13.75
CA GLY A 22 -13.82 39.14 13.15
C GLY A 22 -13.94 37.62 12.92
N GLU A 23 -12.84 36.86 13.08
CA GLU A 23 -12.82 35.41 12.90
C GLU A 23 -12.83 34.59 14.21
N ALA A 24 -13.01 35.24 15.36
CA ALA A 24 -13.12 34.56 16.64
C ALA A 24 -14.49 34.83 17.30
N GLU A 25 -15.56 34.55 16.59
CA GLU A 25 -16.82 34.19 17.24
C GLU A 25 -16.87 32.68 17.40
N ALA A 26 -16.49 32.24 18.58
CA ALA A 26 -16.80 30.89 19.04
C ALA A 26 -18.32 30.66 18.93
N PRO A 27 -18.77 29.48 18.44
CA PRO A 27 -20.19 29.22 18.35
C PRO A 27 -20.80 29.30 19.75
N VAL A 28 -21.80 30.17 19.88
CA VAL A 28 -22.65 30.30 21.07
C VAL A 28 -23.13 28.92 21.44
N ARG A 29 -22.90 28.52 22.69
CA ARG A 29 -23.51 27.38 23.33
C ARG A 29 -25.04 27.50 23.24
N GLY A 30 -25.63 26.87 22.26
CA GLY A 30 -27.05 26.57 22.19
C GLY A 30 -27.33 25.34 23.03
N GLY A 31 -28.23 25.47 24.01
CA GLY A 31 -28.58 24.39 24.93
C GLY A 31 -29.24 23.20 24.24
N GLU A 32 -29.04 22.08 24.87
CA GLU A 32 -29.84 20.87 24.90
C GLU A 32 -30.73 20.55 23.67
N ASN A 33 -30.15 19.80 22.70
CA ASN A 33 -30.91 18.90 21.89
C ASN A 33 -30.14 17.58 21.77
N GLU A 34 -30.38 16.68 22.73
CA GLU A 34 -29.99 15.29 22.66
C GLU A 34 -30.66 14.66 21.43
N GLY A 35 -29.91 14.24 20.45
CA GLY A 35 -30.37 13.48 19.29
C GLY A 35 -30.22 14.16 17.92
N GLN A 36 -29.59 15.32 17.82
CA GLN A 36 -29.29 15.89 16.50
C GLN A 36 -27.99 15.33 15.90
N VAL A 37 -28.19 14.76 14.76
CA VAL A 37 -27.25 14.24 13.81
C VAL A 37 -26.14 15.27 13.53
N ARG A 38 -24.90 14.92 13.81
CA ARG A 38 -23.73 15.65 13.27
C ARG A 38 -23.52 15.24 11.80
N THR A 39 -24.54 15.45 10.97
CA THR A 39 -24.54 15.11 9.54
C THR A 39 -23.83 16.13 8.67
N ASP A 40 -23.47 17.27 9.25
CA ASP A 40 -23.05 18.44 8.47
C ASP A 40 -21.59 18.39 7.96
N MET A 41 -20.76 17.49 8.52
CA MET A 41 -19.34 17.49 8.18
C MET A 41 -19.01 16.89 6.81
N SER A 42 -19.78 15.91 6.34
CA SER A 42 -19.55 15.30 5.02
C SER A 42 -19.97 16.21 3.87
N PHE A 43 -20.92 17.13 4.12
CA PHE A 43 -21.43 18.05 3.11
C PHE A 43 -20.66 19.37 3.01
N ARG A 44 -20.04 19.83 4.10
CA ARG A 44 -19.35 21.13 4.10
C ARG A 44 -18.16 21.22 3.16
N PHE A 45 -17.56 20.06 2.80
CA PHE A 45 -16.48 20.03 1.80
C PHE A 45 -16.96 20.35 0.38
N ASN A 46 -18.21 20.06 0.07
CA ASN A 46 -18.83 20.38 -1.22
C ASN A 46 -19.48 21.79 -1.23
N GLU A 47 -19.90 22.33 -0.09
CA GLU A 47 -20.52 23.67 -0.02
C GLU A 47 -19.59 24.81 -0.41
N ALA A 48 -18.28 24.64 -0.22
CA ALA A 48 -17.32 25.69 -0.55
C ALA A 48 -16.97 25.80 -2.05
N THR A 49 -17.46 24.88 -2.90
CA THR A 49 -17.01 24.78 -4.29
C THR A 49 -18.10 24.93 -5.32
N ALA A 50 -19.37 24.81 -4.97
CA ALA A 50 -20.44 24.99 -5.96
C ALA A 50 -21.74 25.34 -5.25
N GLU A 51 -22.39 26.41 -5.70
CA GLU A 51 -23.82 26.63 -5.54
C GLU A 51 -24.60 25.56 -6.34
N ARG A 52 -24.33 24.27 -6.10
CA ARG A 52 -25.22 23.23 -6.61
C ARG A 52 -26.39 23.11 -5.65
N PRO A 53 -27.64 23.20 -6.16
CA PRO A 53 -28.76 22.81 -5.36
C PRO A 53 -28.50 21.36 -4.91
N VAL A 54 -28.37 21.16 -3.61
CA VAL A 54 -28.41 19.82 -3.02
C VAL A 54 -29.70 19.19 -3.52
N VAL A 55 -29.58 18.24 -4.44
CA VAL A 55 -30.75 17.56 -4.99
C VAL A 55 -31.38 16.87 -3.79
N GLY A 56 -32.46 17.40 -3.27
CA GLY A 56 -33.30 17.09 -2.15
C GLY A 56 -32.82 16.07 -1.11
N PRO A 57 -33.09 16.22 0.15
CA PRO A 57 -32.49 15.44 1.22
C PRO A 57 -32.87 13.96 1.08
N ALA A 58 -32.00 13.17 0.50
CA ALA A 58 -32.12 11.73 0.60
C ALA A 58 -31.71 11.30 2.02
N ALA A 59 -32.33 10.26 2.54
CA ALA A 59 -32.09 9.81 3.89
C ALA A 59 -32.11 8.27 4.02
N ILE A 60 -31.46 7.77 5.08
CA ILE A 60 -31.53 6.37 5.51
C ILE A 60 -31.97 6.36 6.98
N ALA A 61 -32.96 5.54 7.31
CA ALA A 61 -33.51 5.45 8.66
C ALA A 61 -33.74 3.99 9.09
N GLY A 62 -33.55 3.72 10.36
CA GLY A 62 -33.75 2.38 10.93
C GLY A 62 -33.56 2.37 12.44
N ARG A 63 -33.30 1.17 12.99
CA ARG A 63 -33.10 0.96 14.43
C ARG A 63 -31.84 0.15 14.70
N VAL A 64 -31.15 0.50 15.79
CA VAL A 64 -30.06 -0.30 16.34
C VAL A 64 -30.57 -1.08 17.54
N ARG A 65 -30.41 -2.40 17.52
CA ARG A 65 -30.87 -3.32 18.57
C ARG A 65 -29.80 -4.35 18.90
N ASP A 66 -29.92 -4.94 20.09
CA ASP A 66 -29.16 -6.14 20.42
C ASP A 66 -29.88 -7.43 19.90
N ARG A 67 -29.28 -8.59 20.14
CA ARG A 67 -29.87 -9.90 19.78
C ARG A 67 -31.15 -10.24 20.50
N GLN A 68 -31.41 -9.65 21.65
CA GLN A 68 -32.63 -9.81 22.43
C GLN A 68 -33.75 -8.86 21.95
N GLY A 69 -33.44 -8.00 20.94
CA GLY A 69 -34.38 -7.02 20.41
C GLY A 69 -34.44 -5.74 21.22
N GLN A 70 -33.59 -5.58 22.25
CA GLN A 70 -33.54 -4.34 23.03
C GLN A 70 -32.90 -3.21 22.23
N ALA A 71 -33.46 -2.03 22.36
CA ALA A 71 -32.94 -0.82 21.71
C ALA A 71 -31.57 -0.42 22.28
N ILE A 72 -30.65 -0.03 21.41
CA ILE A 72 -29.34 0.48 21.79
C ILE A 72 -29.30 1.98 21.51
N ALA A 73 -29.31 2.76 22.59
CA ALA A 73 -29.16 4.21 22.53
C ALA A 73 -27.69 4.61 22.43
N GLY A 74 -27.39 5.72 21.74
CA GLY A 74 -26.03 6.24 21.62
C GLY A 74 -25.11 5.41 20.73
N ALA A 75 -25.65 4.53 19.89
CA ALA A 75 -24.86 3.82 18.90
C ALA A 75 -24.51 4.76 17.74
N SER A 76 -23.24 4.81 17.36
CA SER A 76 -22.77 5.49 16.13
C SER A 76 -23.23 4.69 14.92
N VAL A 77 -23.94 5.33 13.99
CA VAL A 77 -24.37 4.71 12.73
C VAL A 77 -23.79 5.51 11.58
N CYS A 78 -23.06 4.87 10.68
CA CYS A 78 -22.37 5.53 9.59
C CYS A 78 -22.79 4.94 8.24
N ALA A 79 -23.02 5.80 7.26
CA ALA A 79 -23.25 5.46 5.85
C ALA A 79 -21.99 5.78 5.07
N ARG A 80 -21.40 4.78 4.41
CA ARG A 80 -20.29 4.93 3.48
C ARG A 80 -20.77 4.67 2.06
N VAL A 81 -20.48 5.57 1.16
CA VAL A 81 -20.81 5.38 -0.27
C VAL A 81 -20.06 4.17 -0.81
N ARG A 82 -20.73 3.39 -1.64
CA ARG A 82 -20.18 2.28 -2.40
C ARG A 82 -20.58 2.40 -3.87
N GLY A 83 -19.62 2.25 -4.78
CA GLY A 83 -19.84 2.34 -6.22
C GLY A 83 -19.56 3.73 -6.80
N GLY A 84 -19.63 3.83 -8.12
CA GLY A 84 -19.40 5.07 -8.87
C GLY A 84 -20.54 6.07 -8.80
N GLY A 85 -20.34 7.24 -9.40
CA GLY A 85 -21.33 8.29 -9.50
C GLY A 85 -21.04 9.53 -8.65
N PRO A 86 -21.93 10.54 -8.65
CA PRO A 86 -21.71 11.79 -7.94
C PRO A 86 -21.50 11.66 -6.43
N ALA A 87 -22.09 10.60 -5.82
CA ALA A 87 -21.94 10.32 -4.40
C ALA A 87 -20.53 9.81 -4.02
N TRP A 88 -19.71 9.40 -5.00
CA TRP A 88 -18.37 8.86 -4.78
C TRP A 88 -17.39 9.87 -4.17
N ALA A 89 -17.62 11.17 -4.41
CA ALA A 89 -16.81 12.23 -3.82
C ALA A 89 -16.77 12.21 -2.28
N GLY A 90 -17.74 11.54 -1.62
CA GLY A 90 -17.79 11.35 -0.17
C GLY A 90 -17.44 9.93 0.31
N GLU A 91 -16.94 9.05 -0.55
CA GLU A 91 -16.75 7.64 -0.20
C GLU A 91 -15.86 7.41 1.02
N TRP A 92 -14.87 8.23 1.22
CA TRP A 92 -13.91 8.14 2.32
C TRP A 92 -14.30 8.91 3.58
N VAL A 93 -15.26 9.84 3.49
CA VAL A 93 -15.86 10.54 4.64
C VAL A 93 -17.26 9.97 4.88
N PRO A 94 -17.47 9.17 5.94
CA PRO A 94 -18.78 8.61 6.21
C PRO A 94 -19.75 9.70 6.70
N ASN A 95 -21.01 9.58 6.29
CA ASN A 95 -22.10 10.33 6.93
C ASN A 95 -22.53 9.56 8.18
N CYS A 96 -22.32 10.12 9.36
CA CYS A 96 -22.54 9.45 10.62
C CYS A 96 -23.59 10.17 11.48
N GLY A 97 -24.34 9.39 12.27
CA GLY A 97 -25.27 9.89 13.27
C GLY A 97 -25.30 8.98 14.49
N VAL A 98 -26.07 9.35 15.49
CA VAL A 98 -26.18 8.61 16.75
C VAL A 98 -27.63 8.18 16.97
N SER A 99 -27.85 6.94 17.41
CA SER A 99 -29.18 6.43 17.69
C SER A 99 -29.78 7.05 18.96
N GLY A 100 -31.09 7.34 18.91
CA GLY A 100 -31.89 7.85 20.02
C GLY A 100 -32.17 6.81 21.09
N ARG A 101 -32.98 7.20 22.09
CA ARG A 101 -33.33 6.34 23.25
C ARG A 101 -33.98 5.02 22.86
N ASP A 102 -34.82 5.02 21.82
CA ASP A 102 -35.52 3.84 21.31
C ASP A 102 -34.72 3.09 20.22
N GLY A 103 -33.44 3.43 20.07
CA GLY A 103 -32.54 2.87 19.08
C GLY A 103 -32.73 3.42 17.67
N ASP A 104 -33.69 4.34 17.46
CA ASP A 104 -33.97 4.90 16.15
C ASP A 104 -32.84 5.80 15.69
N TYR A 105 -32.47 5.72 14.39
CA TYR A 105 -31.52 6.61 13.76
C TYR A 105 -32.04 7.12 12.42
N ARG A 106 -31.53 8.28 12.00
CA ARG A 106 -31.79 8.87 10.69
C ARG A 106 -30.54 9.61 10.18
N LEU A 107 -30.00 9.16 9.05
CA LEU A 107 -28.91 9.80 8.34
C LEU A 107 -29.52 10.59 7.19
N ALA A 108 -29.46 11.91 7.27
CA ALA A 108 -30.03 12.82 6.29
C ALA A 108 -28.92 13.48 5.45
N GLY A 109 -29.30 14.20 4.38
CA GLY A 109 -28.36 14.92 3.54
C GLY A 109 -27.55 14.02 2.61
N LEU A 110 -28.01 12.81 2.34
CA LEU A 110 -27.34 11.86 1.46
C LEU A 110 -27.56 12.21 -0.01
N LEU A 111 -26.53 12.06 -0.83
CA LEU A 111 -26.63 12.05 -2.29
C LEU A 111 -27.29 10.75 -2.78
N PRO A 112 -27.95 10.74 -3.96
CA PRO A 112 -28.40 9.49 -4.56
C PRO A 112 -27.22 8.54 -4.75
N GLY A 113 -27.38 7.27 -4.33
CA GLY A 113 -26.29 6.34 -4.41
C GLY A 113 -26.53 5.05 -3.64
N ARG A 114 -25.50 4.23 -3.52
CA ARG A 114 -25.50 2.99 -2.69
C ARG A 114 -24.59 3.16 -1.50
N TYR A 115 -25.06 2.73 -0.36
CA TYR A 115 -24.41 2.94 0.92
C TYR A 115 -24.23 1.64 1.69
N ALA A 116 -23.03 1.41 2.20
CA ALA A 116 -22.78 0.44 3.25
C ALA A 116 -23.06 1.08 4.59
N ILE A 117 -23.96 0.48 5.38
CA ILE A 117 -24.32 0.96 6.70
C ILE A 117 -23.56 0.13 7.74
N GLU A 118 -22.91 0.81 8.67
CA GLU A 118 -22.26 0.20 9.83
C GLU A 118 -22.74 0.88 11.10
N ALA A 119 -23.08 0.08 12.12
CA ALA A 119 -23.38 0.59 13.45
C ALA A 119 -22.42 0.03 14.48
N SER A 120 -22.07 0.83 15.47
CA SER A 120 -21.19 0.45 16.57
C SER A 120 -21.64 1.09 17.88
N ALA A 121 -21.47 0.40 19.01
CA ALA A 121 -21.78 0.90 20.33
C ALA A 121 -20.80 0.35 21.37
N ARG A 122 -20.66 1.02 22.49
CA ARG A 122 -19.78 0.58 23.58
C ARG A 122 -20.27 -0.76 24.14
N GLY A 123 -19.35 -1.73 24.24
CA GLY A 123 -19.67 -3.09 24.72
C GLY A 123 -20.24 -4.01 23.64
N TYR A 124 -20.29 -3.58 22.39
CA TYR A 124 -20.80 -4.37 21.28
C TYR A 124 -19.78 -4.43 20.14
N LEU A 125 -19.76 -5.54 19.43
CA LEU A 125 -19.07 -5.64 18.14
C LEU A 125 -19.87 -4.84 17.11
N PRO A 126 -19.18 -4.20 16.14
CA PRO A 126 -19.85 -3.50 15.05
C PRO A 126 -20.71 -4.44 14.23
N GLY A 127 -21.83 -3.94 13.74
CA GLY A 127 -22.80 -4.71 12.95
C GLY A 127 -23.26 -3.98 11.70
N ARG A 128 -23.88 -4.73 10.79
CA ARG A 128 -24.43 -4.26 9.52
C ARG A 128 -25.84 -4.77 9.30
N PRO A 129 -26.65 -4.11 8.48
CA PRO A 129 -27.95 -4.64 8.10
C PRO A 129 -27.81 -5.99 7.40
N GLY A 130 -28.62 -6.98 7.83
CA GLY A 130 -28.66 -8.30 7.17
C GLY A 130 -27.42 -9.19 7.35
N GLU A 131 -26.52 -8.88 8.27
CA GLU A 131 -25.22 -9.59 8.46
C GLU A 131 -25.36 -11.10 8.68
N ALA A 132 -26.53 -11.57 9.12
CA ALA A 132 -26.83 -13.00 9.27
C ALA A 132 -27.11 -13.72 7.94
N GLN A 133 -27.21 -13.03 6.81
CA GLN A 133 -27.75 -13.56 5.56
C GLN A 133 -26.77 -13.56 4.36
N GLY A 134 -25.53 -13.07 4.51
CA GLY A 134 -24.57 -13.13 3.40
C GLY A 134 -23.80 -11.83 3.13
N PRO A 135 -23.46 -11.55 1.85
CA PRO A 135 -22.58 -10.45 1.49
C PRO A 135 -23.16 -9.08 1.89
N GLU A 136 -22.29 -8.09 1.91
CA GLU A 136 -22.58 -6.72 2.32
C GLU A 136 -23.88 -6.19 1.69
N SER A 137 -24.91 -5.99 2.51
CA SER A 137 -26.17 -5.44 2.03
C SER A 137 -26.02 -3.94 1.80
N LEU A 138 -25.95 -3.53 0.53
CA LEU A 138 -25.92 -2.12 0.16
C LEU A 138 -27.34 -1.55 0.16
N VAL A 139 -27.48 -0.40 0.79
CA VAL A 139 -28.74 0.38 0.79
C VAL A 139 -28.72 1.36 -0.37
N THR A 140 -29.68 1.23 -1.29
CA THR A 140 -29.82 2.17 -2.42
C THR A 140 -30.77 3.29 -2.02
N VAL A 141 -30.36 4.53 -2.27
CA VAL A 141 -31.14 5.73 -2.00
C VAL A 141 -31.29 6.53 -3.27
N ALA A 142 -32.54 6.78 -3.68
CA ALA A 142 -32.85 7.63 -4.83
C ALA A 142 -32.79 9.12 -4.47
N ALA A 143 -32.73 9.98 -5.47
CA ALA A 143 -32.75 11.43 -5.27
C ALA A 143 -34.03 11.86 -4.50
N GLY A 144 -33.85 12.54 -3.36
CA GLY A 144 -34.94 12.98 -2.50
C GLY A 144 -35.71 11.83 -1.79
N GLY A 145 -35.26 10.57 -1.95
CA GLY A 145 -35.89 9.39 -1.33
C GLY A 145 -35.42 9.14 0.09
N GLU A 146 -36.19 8.34 0.83
CA GLU A 146 -35.79 7.82 2.13
C GLU A 146 -35.86 6.29 2.11
N ALA A 147 -34.73 5.65 2.45
CA ALA A 147 -34.67 4.22 2.71
C ALA A 147 -34.94 3.98 4.20
N SER A 148 -36.09 3.44 4.54
CA SER A 148 -36.50 3.17 5.92
C SER A 148 -36.46 1.69 6.26
N GLY A 149 -36.45 1.37 7.57
CA GLY A 149 -36.43 -0.02 8.05
C GLY A 149 -35.05 -0.68 7.91
N ILE A 150 -33.99 0.10 7.83
CA ILE A 150 -32.62 -0.39 7.75
C ILE A 150 -32.13 -0.71 9.18
N ASP A 151 -32.59 -1.81 9.71
CA ASP A 151 -32.28 -2.20 11.09
C ASP A 151 -30.92 -2.90 11.19
N VAL A 152 -30.17 -2.57 12.26
CA VAL A 152 -28.86 -3.16 12.56
C VAL A 152 -28.90 -3.87 13.89
N VAL A 153 -28.46 -5.12 13.94
CA VAL A 153 -28.34 -5.91 15.16
C VAL A 153 -26.88 -5.98 15.59
N LEU A 154 -26.62 -5.54 16.84
CA LEU A 154 -25.27 -5.61 17.42
C LEU A 154 -25.13 -6.84 18.34
N TRP A 155 -23.91 -7.38 18.35
CA TRP A 155 -23.56 -8.50 19.20
C TRP A 155 -22.79 -8.01 20.41
N PRO A 156 -23.20 -8.37 21.65
CA PRO A 156 -22.42 -8.04 22.84
C PRO A 156 -21.00 -8.61 22.71
N GLY A 157 -20.02 -7.84 23.15
CA GLY A 157 -18.62 -8.26 23.13
C GLY A 157 -17.69 -7.20 22.55
N GLY A 158 -16.52 -7.66 22.12
CA GLY A 158 -15.45 -6.81 21.67
C GLY A 158 -14.50 -6.38 22.79
N VAL A 159 -13.34 -5.90 22.37
CA VAL A 159 -12.29 -5.36 23.25
C VAL A 159 -12.23 -3.86 23.05
N ALA A 160 -12.11 -3.11 24.14
CA ALA A 160 -11.98 -1.66 24.06
C ALA A 160 -10.63 -1.25 23.48
N LEU A 161 -10.66 -0.57 22.34
CA LEU A 161 -9.54 0.18 21.76
C LEU A 161 -9.71 1.64 22.17
N ARG A 162 -8.78 2.12 22.99
CA ARG A 162 -8.77 3.49 23.49
C ARG A 162 -7.73 4.32 22.76
N GLY A 163 -7.93 5.62 22.71
CA GLY A 163 -6.95 6.52 22.12
C GLY A 163 -7.34 7.96 22.24
N SER A 164 -6.53 8.80 21.61
CA SER A 164 -6.75 10.25 21.53
C SER A 164 -6.32 10.79 20.17
N VAL A 165 -6.94 11.89 19.76
CA VAL A 165 -6.64 12.63 18.54
C VAL A 165 -6.24 14.04 18.93
N PHE A 166 -5.10 14.51 18.41
CA PHE A 166 -4.55 15.83 18.69
C PHE A 166 -3.94 16.45 17.42
N ASP A 167 -3.80 17.75 17.41
CA ASP A 167 -3.19 18.46 16.29
C ASP A 167 -1.65 18.44 16.34
N ALA A 168 -1.00 19.09 15.36
CA ALA A 168 0.45 19.16 15.27
C ALA A 168 1.10 19.95 16.43
N SER A 169 0.33 20.83 17.11
CA SER A 169 0.77 21.61 18.27
C SER A 169 0.51 20.92 19.61
N GLY A 170 -0.16 19.77 19.58
CA GLY A 170 -0.54 18.98 20.75
C GLY A 170 -1.90 19.36 21.35
N GLY A 171 -2.69 20.20 20.67
CA GLY A 171 -4.06 20.52 21.07
C GLY A 171 -5.02 19.38 20.79
N GLU A 172 -5.94 19.09 21.71
CA GLU A 172 -6.94 18.04 21.56
C GLU A 172 -7.96 18.41 20.48
N ILE A 173 -8.35 17.42 19.66
CA ILE A 173 -9.35 17.60 18.60
C ILE A 173 -10.66 16.96 19.03
N GLU A 174 -11.66 17.79 19.35
CA GLU A 174 -13.03 17.36 19.66
C GLU A 174 -13.80 17.05 18.37
N GLY A 175 -14.64 16.02 18.42
CA GLY A 175 -15.58 15.67 17.36
C GLY A 175 -14.94 15.03 16.13
N ALA A 176 -13.68 14.65 16.18
CA ALA A 176 -13.06 13.88 15.13
C ALA A 176 -13.75 12.51 14.99
N ILE A 177 -14.02 12.09 13.76
CA ILE A 177 -14.56 10.76 13.45
C ILE A 177 -13.41 9.77 13.50
N VAL A 178 -13.46 8.83 14.42
CA VAL A 178 -12.45 7.76 14.55
C VAL A 178 -13.05 6.44 14.18
N SER A 179 -12.39 5.65 13.34
CA SER A 179 -12.87 4.35 12.89
C SER A 179 -11.77 3.28 12.91
N ALA A 180 -12.15 2.07 13.32
CA ALA A 180 -11.30 0.88 13.26
C ALA A 180 -12.15 -0.39 13.27
N GLY A 181 -11.82 -1.39 12.44
CA GLY A 181 -12.47 -2.70 12.45
C GLY A 181 -14.00 -2.69 12.27
N GLY A 182 -14.53 -1.68 11.60
CA GLY A 182 -15.98 -1.45 11.43
C GLY A 182 -16.65 -0.68 12.57
N SER A 183 -15.93 -0.40 13.66
CA SER A 183 -16.41 0.44 14.75
C SER A 183 -16.07 1.92 14.49
N THR A 184 -16.98 2.82 14.84
CA THR A 184 -16.79 4.27 14.68
C THR A 184 -17.26 4.98 15.96
N ASP A 185 -16.50 5.98 16.41
CA ASP A 185 -16.82 6.85 17.53
C ASP A 185 -16.37 8.29 17.21
N PHE A 186 -16.80 9.23 18.03
CA PHE A 186 -16.40 10.63 17.95
C PHE A 186 -15.52 10.97 19.15
N THR A 187 -14.49 11.78 18.93
CA THR A 187 -13.65 12.23 20.04
C THR A 187 -14.38 13.21 20.95
N GLY A 188 -14.16 13.06 22.25
CA GLY A 188 -14.64 13.97 23.27
C GLY A 188 -13.86 15.31 23.31
N PRO A 189 -14.22 16.21 24.24
CA PRO A 189 -13.51 17.50 24.40
C PRO A 189 -12.03 17.39 24.74
N ASP A 190 -11.60 16.26 25.30
CA ASP A 190 -10.22 15.91 25.60
C ASP A 190 -9.54 15.13 24.47
N GLY A 191 -10.13 15.13 23.28
CA GLY A 191 -9.64 14.37 22.14
C GLY A 191 -9.76 12.85 22.28
N SER A 192 -10.27 12.31 23.40
CA SER A 192 -10.32 10.87 23.66
C SER A 192 -11.46 10.17 22.94
N PHE A 193 -11.25 8.86 22.63
CA PHE A 193 -12.28 7.98 22.04
C PHE A 193 -12.18 6.56 22.58
N VAL A 194 -13.26 5.78 22.41
CA VAL A 194 -13.30 4.36 22.77
C VAL A 194 -14.09 3.57 21.74
N LEU A 195 -13.39 2.77 20.94
CA LEU A 195 -13.99 1.83 20.00
C LEU A 195 -14.08 0.44 20.62
N HIS A 196 -15.09 -0.37 20.25
CA HIS A 196 -15.13 -1.79 20.58
C HIS A 196 -14.94 -2.60 19.31
N VAL A 197 -13.84 -3.35 19.27
CA VAL A 197 -13.43 -4.11 18.08
C VAL A 197 -13.12 -5.56 18.46
N ARG A 198 -12.98 -6.43 17.48
CA ARG A 198 -12.47 -7.78 17.70
C ARG A 198 -11.04 -7.71 18.23
N PRO A 199 -10.57 -8.68 19.04
CA PRO A 199 -9.14 -8.78 19.33
C PRO A 199 -8.35 -8.87 18.02
N GLY A 200 -7.26 -8.10 17.91
CA GLY A 200 -6.49 -8.12 16.67
C GLY A 200 -5.71 -6.82 16.42
N LYS A 201 -5.02 -6.76 15.28
CA LYS A 201 -4.33 -5.56 14.79
C LYS A 201 -5.26 -4.78 13.87
N HIS A 202 -5.55 -3.54 14.24
CA HIS A 202 -6.46 -2.67 13.50
C HIS A 202 -5.77 -1.42 13.01
N GLY A 203 -6.05 -1.04 11.76
CA GLY A 203 -5.79 0.31 11.28
C GLY A 203 -6.84 1.24 11.85
N VAL A 204 -6.41 2.18 12.68
CA VAL A 204 -7.25 3.22 13.28
C VAL A 204 -7.11 4.47 12.43
N GLN A 205 -8.20 5.02 11.97
CA GLN A 205 -8.23 6.23 11.15
C GLN A 205 -8.99 7.33 11.87
N ALA A 206 -8.53 8.57 11.74
CA ALA A 206 -9.19 9.76 12.25
C ALA A 206 -9.38 10.79 11.14
N LEU A 207 -10.56 11.41 11.15
CA LEU A 207 -10.98 12.46 10.22
C LEU A 207 -11.53 13.62 11.03
N ALA A 208 -11.08 14.84 10.75
CA ALA A 208 -11.61 16.06 11.35
C ALA A 208 -11.65 17.18 10.32
N GLU A 209 -12.58 18.11 10.49
CA GLU A 209 -12.70 19.30 9.62
C GLU A 209 -11.44 20.17 9.72
N GLY A 210 -10.91 20.64 8.58
CA GLY A 210 -9.68 21.44 8.53
C GLY A 210 -8.38 20.65 8.67
N TYR A 211 -8.47 19.33 8.81
CA TYR A 211 -7.31 18.47 8.97
C TYR A 211 -7.20 17.40 7.85
N ALA A 212 -5.98 17.04 7.53
CA ALA A 212 -5.70 15.89 6.69
C ALA A 212 -6.01 14.59 7.45
N PRO A 213 -6.53 13.54 6.79
CA PRO A 213 -6.76 12.24 7.42
C PRO A 213 -5.50 11.66 8.05
N GLY A 214 -5.62 11.22 9.31
CA GLY A 214 -4.55 10.55 10.04
C GLY A 214 -4.88 9.09 10.33
N GLY A 215 -3.86 8.31 10.69
CA GLY A 215 -4.10 6.94 11.11
C GLY A 215 -2.86 6.27 11.68
N VAL A 216 -3.12 5.32 12.57
CA VAL A 216 -2.10 4.47 13.20
C VAL A 216 -2.57 3.02 13.24
N TRP A 217 -1.65 2.10 13.41
CA TRP A 217 -1.99 0.71 13.71
C TRP A 217 -1.97 0.49 15.22
N ALA A 218 -2.94 -0.25 15.74
CA ALA A 218 -2.99 -0.65 17.14
C ALA A 218 -3.44 -2.11 17.29
N THR A 219 -2.79 -2.85 18.16
CA THR A 219 -3.13 -4.23 18.51
C THR A 219 -3.92 -4.24 19.82
N VAL A 220 -5.09 -4.84 19.82
CA VAL A 220 -5.96 -4.93 21.00
C VAL A 220 -6.21 -6.38 21.41
N PRO A 221 -6.24 -6.65 22.71
CA PRO A 221 -5.96 -5.74 23.83
C PRO A 221 -4.47 -5.38 23.94
N GLY A 222 -4.16 -4.25 24.58
CA GLY A 222 -2.82 -3.91 25.09
C GLY A 222 -2.23 -2.63 24.53
N GLN A 223 -2.66 -2.13 23.36
CA GLN A 223 -2.15 -0.88 22.81
C GLN A 223 -3.23 0.20 22.77
N THR A 224 -2.78 1.44 22.95
CA THR A 224 -3.57 2.65 22.75
C THR A 224 -3.25 3.28 21.38
N ALA A 225 -4.23 3.97 20.79
CA ALA A 225 -4.07 4.65 19.52
C ALA A 225 -3.99 6.17 19.75
N GLN A 226 -2.80 6.72 19.63
CA GLN A 226 -2.59 8.17 19.65
C GLN A 226 -2.37 8.65 18.23
N MET A 227 -3.16 9.62 17.77
CA MET A 227 -3.13 10.10 16.39
C MET A 227 -2.95 11.60 16.34
N GLN A 228 -1.90 12.02 15.64
CA GLN A 228 -1.65 13.42 15.32
C GLN A 228 -2.23 13.73 13.95
N LEU A 229 -3.07 14.76 13.84
CA LEU A 229 -3.55 15.27 12.58
C LEU A 229 -2.81 16.55 12.19
N LEU A 230 -2.53 16.68 10.90
CA LEU A 230 -1.94 17.90 10.33
C LEU A 230 -3.04 18.74 9.72
N PRO A 231 -2.94 20.09 9.78
CA PRO A 231 -3.81 20.97 9.00
C PRO A 231 -3.85 20.55 7.53
N GLU A 232 -5.04 20.59 6.93
CA GLU A 232 -5.26 20.13 5.56
C GLU A 232 -4.50 20.99 4.53
N ALA A 233 -3.99 20.32 3.51
CA ALA A 233 -3.63 20.98 2.26
C ALA A 233 -4.87 21.06 1.36
N VAL A 234 -5.04 22.18 0.66
CA VAL A 234 -6.20 22.43 -0.19
C VAL A 234 -5.76 22.69 -1.63
N LEU A 235 -6.28 21.90 -2.57
CA LEU A 235 -6.04 22.05 -3.99
C LEU A 235 -7.22 22.79 -4.62
N VAL A 236 -6.96 23.92 -5.26
CA VAL A 236 -7.97 24.69 -5.99
C VAL A 236 -7.57 24.86 -7.44
N GLY A 237 -8.58 25.00 -8.31
CA GLY A 237 -8.29 25.23 -9.73
C GLY A 237 -9.53 25.37 -10.59
N ARG A 238 -9.28 25.32 -11.90
CA ARG A 238 -10.33 25.46 -12.92
C ARG A 238 -10.09 24.49 -14.07
N VAL A 239 -11.17 23.88 -14.55
CA VAL A 239 -11.17 22.99 -15.72
C VAL A 239 -11.67 23.77 -16.92
N VAL A 240 -10.88 23.78 -17.99
CA VAL A 240 -11.22 24.46 -19.25
C VAL A 240 -10.93 23.58 -20.45
N ARG A 241 -11.70 23.76 -21.53
CA ARG A 241 -11.43 23.08 -22.81
C ARG A 241 -10.12 23.59 -23.42
N ALA A 242 -9.29 22.70 -23.90
CA ALA A 242 -8.01 23.05 -24.53
C ALA A 242 -8.20 23.80 -25.86
N SER A 243 -9.36 23.63 -26.55
CA SER A 243 -9.64 24.19 -27.84
C SER A 243 -9.97 25.68 -27.82
N ASP A 244 -10.71 26.14 -26.80
CA ASP A 244 -11.32 27.50 -26.78
C ASP A 244 -11.25 28.15 -25.39
N GLY A 245 -10.74 27.46 -24.36
CA GLY A 245 -10.64 27.99 -23.02
C GLY A 245 -11.94 28.09 -22.23
N LEU A 246 -13.07 27.60 -22.78
CA LEU A 246 -14.35 27.64 -22.08
C LEU A 246 -14.38 26.67 -20.91
N PRO A 247 -15.09 27.02 -19.81
CA PRO A 247 -15.17 26.16 -18.64
C PRO A 247 -15.90 24.85 -18.92
N VAL A 248 -15.55 23.81 -18.13
CA VAL A 248 -16.24 22.52 -18.16
C VAL A 248 -16.87 22.27 -16.80
N ALA A 249 -18.20 22.33 -16.76
CA ALA A 249 -18.99 21.98 -15.58
C ALA A 249 -19.14 20.46 -15.44
N ASP A 250 -19.50 20.00 -14.24
CA ASP A 250 -19.83 18.61 -13.95
C ASP A 250 -18.71 17.60 -14.22
N ALA A 251 -17.47 18.09 -14.34
CA ALA A 251 -16.30 17.25 -14.51
C ALA A 251 -15.80 16.73 -13.17
N THR A 252 -15.53 15.44 -13.09
CA THR A 252 -14.89 14.83 -11.92
C THR A 252 -13.39 15.17 -11.92
N VAL A 253 -12.92 15.74 -10.83
CA VAL A 253 -11.51 16.10 -10.63
C VAL A 253 -10.95 15.27 -9.48
N ALA A 254 -9.92 14.47 -9.74
CA ALA A 254 -9.14 13.76 -8.72
C ALA A 254 -7.84 14.52 -8.43
N ALA A 255 -7.46 14.63 -7.17
CA ALA A 255 -6.25 15.34 -6.75
C ALA A 255 -4.96 14.76 -7.37
N ARG A 256 -4.94 13.46 -7.61
CA ARG A 256 -3.90 12.70 -8.31
C ARG A 256 -4.46 11.36 -8.78
N ARG A 257 -3.72 10.63 -9.62
CA ARG A 257 -4.13 9.31 -10.10
C ARG A 257 -4.40 8.34 -8.94
N GLY A 258 -5.59 7.73 -8.93
CA GLY A 258 -5.99 6.78 -7.90
C GLY A 258 -6.23 7.39 -6.52
N SER A 259 -6.33 8.72 -6.44
CA SER A 259 -6.72 9.40 -5.20
C SER A 259 -8.20 9.15 -4.91
N PRO A 260 -8.56 8.80 -3.68
CA PRO A 260 -9.97 8.80 -3.27
C PRO A 260 -10.54 10.21 -3.09
N GLN A 261 -9.67 11.23 -2.96
CA GLN A 261 -10.10 12.62 -2.86
C GLN A 261 -10.45 13.13 -4.25
N VAL A 262 -11.72 13.26 -4.51
CA VAL A 262 -12.30 13.76 -5.76
C VAL A 262 -13.33 14.84 -5.47
N THR A 263 -13.59 15.69 -6.46
CA THR A 263 -14.65 16.70 -6.44
C THR A 263 -15.26 16.82 -7.82
N VAL A 264 -16.31 17.63 -7.95
CA VAL A 264 -16.96 17.93 -9.22
C VAL A 264 -16.88 19.43 -9.46
N THR A 265 -16.62 19.85 -10.71
CA THR A 265 -16.52 21.26 -11.06
C THR A 265 -17.89 21.93 -11.04
N ASP A 266 -17.90 23.22 -10.64
CA ASP A 266 -19.08 24.10 -10.74
C ASP A 266 -19.37 24.54 -12.18
N ALA A 267 -20.41 25.41 -12.37
CA ALA A 267 -20.82 25.93 -13.67
C ALA A 267 -19.71 26.74 -14.37
N ASP A 268 -18.80 27.34 -13.61
CA ASP A 268 -17.67 28.09 -14.12
C ASP A 268 -16.39 27.24 -14.28
N GLY A 269 -16.52 25.92 -14.06
CA GLY A 269 -15.42 24.96 -14.15
C GLY A 269 -14.48 24.97 -12.95
N ASN A 270 -14.78 25.69 -11.88
CA ASN A 270 -13.92 25.75 -10.70
C ASN A 270 -14.04 24.47 -9.86
N PHE A 271 -12.96 24.13 -9.14
CA PHE A 271 -12.95 23.00 -8.21
C PHE A 271 -12.13 23.32 -6.95
N ARG A 272 -12.48 22.66 -5.85
CA ARG A 272 -11.73 22.64 -4.59
C ARG A 272 -11.68 21.20 -4.05
N ILE A 273 -10.50 20.74 -3.68
CA ILE A 273 -10.29 19.45 -3.00
C ILE A 273 -9.57 19.73 -1.68
N GLY A 274 -10.23 19.48 -0.58
CA GLY A 274 -9.68 19.60 0.78
C GLY A 274 -9.24 18.25 1.35
N GLN A 275 -8.92 18.24 2.63
CA GLN A 275 -8.45 17.09 3.41
C GLN A 275 -7.27 16.35 2.77
N LEU A 276 -6.42 17.08 2.08
CA LEU A 276 -5.23 16.52 1.48
C LEU A 276 -4.08 16.53 2.50
N ARG A 277 -3.30 15.48 2.50
CA ARG A 277 -1.99 15.51 3.19
C ARG A 277 -1.03 16.39 2.41
N PRO A 278 -0.14 17.14 3.07
CA PRO A 278 0.88 17.92 2.38
C PRO A 278 1.65 17.06 1.37
N GLY A 279 1.95 17.62 0.19
CA GLY A 279 2.68 16.89 -0.84
C GLY A 279 2.50 17.45 -2.25
N LEU A 280 2.82 16.60 -3.22
CA LEU A 280 2.71 16.89 -4.66
C LEU A 280 1.40 16.38 -5.21
N PHE A 281 0.72 17.24 -5.97
CA PHE A 281 -0.56 16.95 -6.60
C PHE A 281 -0.50 17.23 -8.10
N LYS A 282 -1.19 16.40 -8.86
CA LYS A 282 -1.41 16.59 -10.29
C LYS A 282 -2.85 16.25 -10.61
N PRO A 283 -3.76 17.24 -10.56
CA PRO A 283 -5.17 16.98 -10.78
C PRO A 283 -5.43 16.39 -12.16
N ARG A 284 -6.31 15.39 -12.17
CA ARG A 284 -6.83 14.72 -13.36
C ARG A 284 -8.31 14.94 -13.46
N VAL A 285 -8.79 15.06 -14.68
CA VAL A 285 -10.18 15.36 -14.99
C VAL A 285 -10.76 14.30 -15.90
N GLU A 286 -11.94 13.83 -15.53
CA GLU A 286 -12.77 12.95 -16.35
C GLU A 286 -14.19 13.52 -16.42
N ALA A 287 -14.72 13.61 -17.64
CA ALA A 287 -16.08 14.02 -17.93
C ALA A 287 -16.62 13.17 -19.09
N ASP A 288 -17.91 13.26 -19.37
CA ASP A 288 -18.55 12.45 -20.42
C ASP A 288 -17.90 12.65 -21.80
N ALA A 289 -17.51 13.90 -22.11
CA ALA A 289 -16.94 14.26 -23.41
C ALA A 289 -15.48 14.72 -23.34
N TYR A 290 -14.85 14.70 -22.18
CA TYR A 290 -13.52 15.26 -21.98
C TYR A 290 -12.68 14.46 -21.00
N THR A 291 -11.35 14.51 -21.22
CA THR A 291 -10.34 14.05 -20.28
C THR A 291 -9.13 14.96 -20.28
N GLY A 292 -8.42 15.04 -19.17
CA GLY A 292 -7.18 15.82 -19.07
C GLY A 292 -6.48 15.68 -17.75
N MET A 293 -5.30 16.27 -17.67
CA MET A 293 -4.53 16.43 -16.45
C MET A 293 -3.78 17.77 -16.46
N ALA A 294 -3.39 18.24 -15.28
CA ALA A 294 -2.54 19.41 -15.18
C ALA A 294 -1.20 19.20 -15.91
N GLU A 295 -0.63 20.24 -16.50
CA GLU A 295 0.65 20.17 -17.21
C GLU A 295 1.84 19.88 -16.28
N GLY A 296 1.77 20.37 -15.02
CA GLY A 296 2.78 20.16 -13.98
C GLY A 296 2.20 19.74 -12.66
N GLN A 297 3.07 19.30 -11.75
CA GLN A 297 2.72 19.05 -10.35
C GLN A 297 2.65 20.38 -9.58
N VAL A 298 1.77 20.46 -8.59
CA VAL A 298 1.71 21.53 -7.62
C VAL A 298 2.05 20.99 -6.24
N HIS A 299 2.97 21.67 -5.56
CA HIS A 299 3.31 21.39 -4.18
C HIS A 299 2.40 22.19 -3.26
N ILE A 300 1.83 21.53 -2.25
CA ILE A 300 0.98 22.16 -1.23
C ILE A 300 1.50 21.74 0.15
N GLY A 301 1.85 22.71 0.98
CA GLY A 301 2.36 22.47 2.33
C GLY A 301 1.26 22.26 3.37
N ILE A 302 1.67 22.16 4.63
CA ILE A 302 0.77 22.00 5.79
C ILE A 302 -0.10 23.25 5.91
N GLY A 303 -1.43 23.10 5.94
CA GLY A 303 -2.38 24.19 6.07
C GLY A 303 -2.42 25.17 4.89
N GLU A 304 -1.81 24.84 3.76
CA GLU A 304 -1.73 25.71 2.60
C GLU A 304 -2.85 25.41 1.59
N THR A 305 -3.28 26.47 0.91
CA THR A 305 -4.12 26.37 -0.29
C THR A 305 -3.24 26.63 -1.51
N SER A 306 -3.36 25.80 -2.53
CA SER A 306 -2.59 25.96 -3.79
C SER A 306 -2.93 27.28 -4.50
N THR A 307 -1.98 27.76 -5.30
CA THR A 307 -2.36 28.67 -6.40
C THR A 307 -3.33 27.95 -7.34
N PRO A 308 -4.32 28.67 -7.94
CA PRO A 308 -5.30 28.05 -8.82
C PRO A 308 -4.66 27.30 -9.99
N VAL A 309 -4.93 26.00 -10.09
CA VAL A 309 -4.41 25.12 -11.16
C VAL A 309 -5.36 25.11 -12.32
N ILE A 310 -4.89 25.42 -13.52
CA ILE A 310 -5.68 25.30 -14.74
C ILE A 310 -5.46 23.91 -15.33
N VAL A 311 -6.55 23.14 -15.44
CA VAL A 311 -6.53 21.83 -16.10
C VAL A 311 -7.19 21.95 -17.47
N ARG A 312 -6.41 21.77 -18.54
CA ARG A 312 -6.91 21.75 -19.91
C ARG A 312 -7.37 20.34 -20.26
N VAL A 313 -8.64 20.23 -20.66
CA VAL A 313 -9.22 18.96 -21.08
C VAL A 313 -9.38 18.89 -22.59
N HIS A 314 -9.24 17.70 -23.12
CA HIS A 314 -9.32 17.36 -24.54
C HIS A 314 -10.54 16.47 -24.80
N PRO A 315 -11.06 16.46 -26.02
CA PRO A 315 -12.16 15.56 -26.39
C PRO A 315 -11.85 14.11 -26.03
N ALA A 316 -12.82 13.48 -25.42
CA ALA A 316 -12.82 12.08 -25.03
C ALA A 316 -14.24 11.53 -25.17
N THR A 317 -14.41 10.24 -25.00
CA THR A 317 -15.71 9.61 -25.06
C THR A 317 -15.94 8.69 -23.87
N LEU A 318 -17.08 8.03 -23.82
CA LEU A 318 -17.46 7.09 -22.79
C LEU A 318 -17.92 5.75 -23.35
N VAL A 319 -17.84 4.74 -22.49
CA VAL A 319 -18.44 3.42 -22.72
C VAL A 319 -19.42 3.14 -21.58
N ARG A 320 -20.67 2.82 -21.93
CA ARG A 320 -21.74 2.53 -20.97
C ARG A 320 -22.33 1.15 -21.20
N GLY A 321 -22.56 0.41 -20.12
CA GLY A 321 -23.13 -0.91 -20.19
C GLY A 321 -23.52 -1.47 -18.83
N LYS A 322 -23.95 -2.74 -18.81
CA LYS A 322 -24.38 -3.46 -17.60
C LYS A 322 -23.62 -4.75 -17.42
N ILE A 323 -23.33 -5.09 -16.17
CA ILE A 323 -22.82 -6.43 -15.83
C ILE A 323 -24.02 -7.28 -15.45
N VAL A 324 -24.19 -8.41 -16.18
CA VAL A 324 -25.37 -9.24 -16.09
C VAL A 324 -25.00 -10.69 -15.77
N GLY A 325 -25.55 -11.20 -14.70
CA GLY A 325 -25.44 -12.59 -14.27
C GLY A 325 -26.48 -13.51 -14.93
N PRO A 326 -26.50 -14.80 -14.56
CA PRO A 326 -27.48 -15.77 -15.04
C PRO A 326 -28.91 -15.33 -14.77
N GLY A 327 -29.80 -15.60 -15.74
CA GLY A 327 -31.21 -15.20 -15.64
C GLY A 327 -31.47 -13.69 -15.75
N GLY A 328 -30.48 -12.90 -16.14
CA GLY A 328 -30.62 -11.44 -16.25
C GLY A 328 -30.40 -10.69 -14.91
N ALA A 329 -29.87 -11.34 -13.89
CA ALA A 329 -29.60 -10.73 -12.61
C ALA A 329 -28.54 -9.59 -12.76
N SER A 330 -28.85 -8.40 -12.27
CA SER A 330 -27.87 -7.30 -12.26
C SER A 330 -26.79 -7.54 -11.22
N CYS A 331 -25.56 -7.17 -11.56
CA CYS A 331 -24.46 -7.11 -10.62
C CYS A 331 -24.70 -5.94 -9.63
N ALA A 332 -24.78 -6.26 -8.36
CA ALA A 332 -24.97 -5.23 -7.33
C ALA A 332 -23.65 -4.52 -6.98
N GLU A 333 -22.54 -5.24 -7.03
CA GLU A 333 -21.20 -4.73 -6.69
C GLU A 333 -20.19 -5.26 -7.70
N GLY A 334 -19.71 -4.40 -8.58
CA GLY A 334 -18.80 -4.81 -9.64
C GLY A 334 -18.09 -3.63 -10.27
N SER A 335 -17.18 -3.93 -11.19
CA SER A 335 -16.41 -2.95 -11.94
C SER A 335 -16.05 -3.46 -13.32
N VAL A 336 -15.86 -2.51 -14.23
CA VAL A 336 -15.32 -2.74 -15.56
C VAL A 336 -14.05 -1.92 -15.70
N SER A 337 -12.97 -2.57 -16.13
CA SER A 337 -11.70 -1.93 -16.46
C SER A 337 -11.39 -2.12 -17.93
N LEU A 338 -11.05 -1.03 -18.59
CA LEU A 338 -10.67 -0.96 -19.99
C LEU A 338 -9.21 -0.60 -20.09
N THR A 339 -8.40 -1.45 -20.71
CA THR A 339 -6.95 -1.24 -20.86
C THR A 339 -6.58 -1.24 -22.33
N GLU A 340 -6.00 -0.16 -22.83
CA GLU A 340 -5.42 -0.08 -24.17
C GLU A 340 -4.01 -0.68 -24.11
N PRO A 341 -3.74 -1.83 -24.79
CA PRO A 341 -2.51 -2.57 -24.55
C PRO A 341 -1.25 -1.89 -25.06
N THR A 342 -1.34 -1.05 -26.10
CA THR A 342 -0.18 -0.37 -26.70
C THR A 342 0.28 0.81 -25.87
N THR A 343 -0.63 1.71 -25.50
CA THR A 343 -0.33 2.92 -24.71
C THR A 343 -0.43 2.70 -23.22
N ARG A 344 -0.96 1.53 -22.80
CA ARG A 344 -1.26 1.18 -21.40
C ARG A 344 -2.20 2.16 -20.69
N ARG A 345 -2.98 2.89 -21.45
CA ARG A 345 -4.06 3.71 -20.90
C ARG A 345 -5.09 2.79 -20.27
N MET A 346 -5.44 3.09 -19.04
CA MET A 346 -6.44 2.33 -18.29
C MET A 346 -7.50 3.29 -17.76
N ALA A 347 -8.76 2.97 -18.03
CA ALA A 347 -9.91 3.59 -17.42
C ALA A 347 -10.77 2.52 -16.76
N TRP A 348 -11.42 2.84 -15.66
CA TRP A 348 -12.27 1.89 -14.95
C TRP A 348 -13.44 2.60 -14.29
N ALA A 349 -14.53 1.89 -14.11
CA ALA A 349 -15.67 2.37 -13.37
C ALA A 349 -16.33 1.24 -12.59
N THR A 350 -17.00 1.57 -11.51
CA THR A 350 -17.82 0.67 -10.72
C THR A 350 -19.26 0.76 -11.14
N VAL A 351 -20.04 -0.27 -10.79
CA VAL A 351 -21.50 -0.29 -11.03
C VAL A 351 -22.16 0.86 -10.25
N GLU A 352 -22.94 1.68 -10.95
CA GLU A 352 -23.70 2.80 -10.38
C GLU A 352 -25.00 2.34 -9.72
N ALA A 353 -25.74 3.26 -9.07
CA ALA A 353 -26.96 2.92 -8.32
C ALA A 353 -28.08 2.34 -9.21
N ASP A 354 -28.11 2.70 -10.50
CA ASP A 354 -29.06 2.21 -11.52
C ASP A 354 -28.65 0.85 -12.14
N GLY A 355 -27.51 0.29 -11.69
CA GLY A 355 -26.96 -0.97 -12.21
C GLY A 355 -26.13 -0.81 -13.48
N GLU A 356 -25.91 0.41 -13.95
CA GLU A 356 -25.04 0.68 -15.09
C GLU A 356 -23.57 0.89 -14.66
N VAL A 357 -22.69 0.76 -15.64
CA VAL A 357 -21.26 1.08 -15.50
C VAL A 357 -20.93 2.07 -16.61
N THR A 358 -20.46 3.27 -16.23
CA THR A 358 -20.06 4.29 -17.19
C THR A 358 -18.57 4.58 -17.05
N VAL A 359 -17.77 4.04 -18.00
CA VAL A 359 -16.34 4.33 -18.08
C VAL A 359 -16.12 5.57 -18.92
N ARG A 360 -15.61 6.63 -18.30
CA ARG A 360 -15.44 7.97 -18.87
C ARG A 360 -14.01 8.27 -19.28
N GLY A 361 -13.80 9.34 -20.01
CA GLY A 361 -12.47 9.86 -20.33
C GLY A 361 -11.66 8.98 -21.29
N LEU A 362 -12.35 8.20 -22.13
CA LEU A 362 -11.71 7.29 -23.07
C LEU A 362 -11.27 8.05 -24.33
N LEU A 363 -10.04 7.77 -24.76
CA LEU A 363 -9.48 8.24 -26.03
C LEU A 363 -9.62 7.16 -27.09
N PRO A 364 -9.63 7.49 -28.40
CA PRO A 364 -9.68 6.50 -29.48
C PRO A 364 -8.61 5.41 -29.31
N GLY A 365 -9.00 4.16 -29.55
CA GLY A 365 -8.11 2.99 -29.40
C GLY A 365 -8.89 1.70 -29.18
N THR A 366 -8.19 0.58 -29.18
CA THR A 366 -8.78 -0.75 -28.90
C THR A 366 -8.44 -1.19 -27.49
N TYR A 367 -9.44 -1.42 -26.67
CA TYR A 367 -9.32 -1.70 -25.26
C TYR A 367 -9.65 -3.15 -24.94
N ALA A 368 -8.78 -3.81 -24.21
CA ALA A 368 -9.08 -5.07 -23.55
C ALA A 368 -9.99 -4.83 -22.34
N VAL A 369 -10.98 -5.69 -22.14
CA VAL A 369 -12.01 -5.57 -21.11
C VAL A 369 -11.75 -6.55 -19.98
N THR A 370 -11.80 -6.06 -18.75
CA THR A 370 -11.80 -6.88 -17.53
C THR A 370 -13.03 -6.53 -16.70
N VAL A 371 -13.76 -7.54 -16.27
CA VAL A 371 -15.00 -7.39 -15.49
C VAL A 371 -14.84 -8.08 -14.14
N ALA A 372 -15.31 -7.45 -13.09
CA ALA A 372 -15.44 -8.04 -11.77
C ALA A 372 -16.87 -7.85 -11.24
N CYS A 373 -17.42 -8.84 -10.59
CA CYS A 373 -18.72 -8.76 -9.90
C CYS A 373 -18.70 -9.66 -8.67
N ALA A 374 -19.05 -9.10 -7.51
CA ALA A 374 -19.04 -9.83 -6.25
C ALA A 374 -20.00 -11.02 -6.30
N GLY A 375 -19.53 -12.21 -5.90
CA GLY A 375 -20.30 -13.45 -5.91
C GLY A 375 -20.43 -14.12 -7.27
N TYR A 376 -19.88 -13.53 -8.33
CA TYR A 376 -19.90 -14.10 -9.67
C TYR A 376 -18.48 -14.36 -10.20
N VAL A 377 -18.41 -15.18 -11.21
CA VAL A 377 -17.18 -15.49 -11.92
C VAL A 377 -17.19 -14.79 -13.28
N PRO A 378 -16.19 -13.98 -13.59
CA PRO A 378 -16.09 -13.38 -14.92
C PRO A 378 -15.88 -14.45 -16.00
N GLU A 379 -16.27 -14.15 -17.24
CA GLU A 379 -15.93 -14.96 -18.39
C GLU A 379 -14.41 -15.06 -18.55
N ASP A 380 -13.93 -16.07 -19.24
CA ASP A 380 -12.49 -16.28 -19.43
C ASP A 380 -11.85 -15.21 -20.32
N SER A 381 -12.66 -14.60 -21.19
CA SER A 381 -12.29 -13.44 -21.99
C SER A 381 -13.52 -12.62 -22.38
N TYR A 382 -13.34 -11.33 -22.59
CA TYR A 382 -14.33 -10.43 -23.16
C TYR A 382 -13.83 -9.88 -24.49
N GLU A 383 -14.76 -9.60 -25.39
CA GLU A 383 -14.43 -8.97 -26.66
C GLU A 383 -13.81 -7.59 -26.44
N ALA A 384 -12.73 -7.29 -27.14
CA ALA A 384 -12.09 -5.99 -27.08
C ALA A 384 -13.00 -4.91 -27.68
N ILE A 385 -13.02 -3.74 -27.05
CA ILE A 385 -13.85 -2.62 -27.48
C ILE A 385 -12.99 -1.63 -28.26
N THR A 386 -13.39 -1.38 -29.53
CA THR A 386 -12.78 -0.30 -30.33
C THR A 386 -13.54 0.99 -30.07
N VAL A 387 -12.89 1.92 -29.39
CA VAL A 387 -13.41 3.24 -29.02
C VAL A 387 -13.01 4.23 -30.11
N GLY A 388 -14.01 4.95 -30.65
CA GLY A 388 -13.85 6.06 -31.58
C GLY A 388 -14.16 7.39 -30.90
N GLU A 389 -14.69 8.35 -31.64
CA GLU A 389 -15.09 9.68 -31.13
C GLU A 389 -16.50 9.66 -30.51
N ALA A 390 -17.38 8.74 -30.93
CA ALA A 390 -18.75 8.64 -30.46
C ALA A 390 -18.87 7.76 -29.22
N PRO A 391 -19.78 8.06 -28.27
CA PRO A 391 -20.09 7.20 -27.12
C PRO A 391 -20.54 5.81 -27.57
N ILE A 392 -20.18 4.80 -26.81
CA ILE A 392 -20.63 3.43 -26.97
C ILE A 392 -21.56 3.10 -25.81
N GLU A 393 -22.82 2.80 -26.11
CA GLU A 393 -23.85 2.55 -25.12
C GLU A 393 -24.49 1.17 -25.30
N GLY A 394 -25.19 0.68 -24.27
CA GLY A 394 -25.97 -0.56 -24.32
C GLY A 394 -25.11 -1.83 -24.26
N LEU A 395 -23.86 -1.76 -23.86
CA LEU A 395 -23.03 -2.94 -23.72
C LEU A 395 -23.52 -3.84 -22.60
N THR A 396 -23.30 -5.13 -22.78
CA THR A 396 -23.64 -6.13 -21.76
C THR A 396 -22.45 -7.05 -21.53
N TRP A 397 -21.90 -7.00 -20.30
CA TRP A 397 -20.85 -7.91 -19.87
C TRP A 397 -21.46 -9.04 -19.03
N LYS A 398 -21.39 -10.26 -19.54
CA LYS A 398 -21.94 -11.41 -18.84
C LYS A 398 -20.95 -11.93 -17.80
N VAL A 399 -21.51 -12.40 -16.68
CA VAL A 399 -20.76 -13.12 -15.65
C VAL A 399 -21.48 -14.42 -15.34
N ARG A 400 -20.76 -15.45 -14.92
CA ARG A 400 -21.29 -16.78 -14.58
C ARG A 400 -21.59 -16.85 -13.08
N ALA A 401 -22.51 -17.74 -12.67
CA ALA A 401 -22.69 -18.06 -11.26
C ALA A 401 -21.40 -18.65 -10.68
N GLY A 402 -20.96 -18.14 -9.57
CA GLY A 402 -19.90 -18.77 -8.78
C GLY A 402 -20.50 -19.69 -7.73
N GLN A 403 -19.77 -20.73 -7.34
CA GLN A 403 -20.12 -21.59 -6.22
C GLN A 403 -19.74 -20.93 -4.90
N ALA A 404 -20.38 -21.36 -3.82
CA ALA A 404 -20.03 -20.95 -2.47
C ALA A 404 -19.25 -22.06 -1.75
N ILE A 405 -18.33 -21.62 -0.86
CA ILE A 405 -17.68 -22.51 0.11
C ILE A 405 -18.11 -22.02 1.50
N ARG A 406 -18.83 -22.87 2.24
CA ARG A 406 -19.36 -22.56 3.57
C ARG A 406 -18.79 -23.49 4.62
N GLY A 407 -18.47 -22.93 5.77
CA GLY A 407 -17.91 -23.70 6.85
C GLY A 407 -17.86 -22.98 8.17
N LYS A 408 -17.13 -23.56 9.11
CA LYS A 408 -16.89 -22.98 10.42
C LYS A 408 -15.42 -23.07 10.81
N VAL A 409 -14.95 -22.04 11.49
CA VAL A 409 -13.67 -22.08 12.21
C VAL A 409 -13.99 -22.35 13.69
N VAL A 410 -13.42 -23.41 14.20
CA VAL A 410 -13.63 -23.83 15.59
C VAL A 410 -12.28 -23.90 16.34
N ASP A 411 -12.34 -23.70 17.64
CA ASP A 411 -11.19 -23.98 18.51
C ASP A 411 -10.96 -25.49 18.68
N ALA A 412 -9.93 -25.87 19.39
CA ALA A 412 -9.60 -27.27 19.64
C ALA A 412 -10.70 -28.04 20.39
N ARG A 413 -11.57 -27.34 21.12
CA ARG A 413 -12.69 -27.92 21.90
C ARG A 413 -14.00 -27.95 21.13
N GLY A 414 -14.00 -27.43 19.89
CA GLY A 414 -15.19 -27.34 19.03
C GLY A 414 -16.05 -26.10 19.27
N GLY A 415 -15.60 -25.17 20.10
CA GLY A 415 -16.25 -23.86 20.29
C GLY A 415 -15.96 -22.92 19.08
N ALA A 416 -16.82 -21.93 18.88
CA ALA A 416 -16.62 -20.93 17.84
C ALA A 416 -15.30 -20.18 18.05
N ALA A 417 -14.46 -20.11 17.02
CA ALA A 417 -13.21 -19.38 17.05
C ALA A 417 -13.35 -18.06 16.30
N LEU A 418 -13.04 -16.96 16.97
CA LEU A 418 -12.93 -15.64 16.34
C LEU A 418 -11.57 -15.54 15.63
N VAL A 419 -11.60 -15.31 14.33
CA VAL A 419 -10.42 -15.16 13.47
C VAL A 419 -10.54 -13.87 12.65
N GLU A 420 -9.43 -13.37 12.12
CA GLU A 420 -9.41 -12.14 11.32
C GLU A 420 -10.04 -12.36 9.95
N ALA A 421 -9.63 -13.40 9.24
CA ALA A 421 -10.08 -13.68 7.89
C ALA A 421 -9.97 -15.17 7.54
N VAL A 422 -10.76 -15.57 6.55
CA VAL A 422 -10.64 -16.85 5.84
C VAL A 422 -10.47 -16.54 4.36
N LEU A 423 -9.41 -17.06 3.76
CA LEU A 423 -9.04 -16.87 2.37
C LEU A 423 -9.01 -18.20 1.64
N ALA A 424 -9.64 -18.30 0.46
CA ALA A 424 -9.50 -19.46 -0.40
C ALA A 424 -8.65 -19.10 -1.61
N HIS A 425 -7.50 -19.76 -1.73
CA HIS A 425 -6.57 -19.60 -2.83
C HIS A 425 -6.83 -20.68 -3.87
N PRO A 426 -7.19 -20.33 -5.12
CA PRO A 426 -7.32 -21.33 -6.17
C PRO A 426 -5.96 -21.98 -6.41
N GLN A 427 -5.92 -23.30 -6.43
CA GLN A 427 -4.74 -24.05 -6.88
C GLN A 427 -4.78 -24.10 -8.39
N ALA A 428 -3.66 -23.77 -9.03
CA ALA A 428 -3.60 -23.70 -10.48
C ALA A 428 -3.85 -25.05 -11.12
N ALA A 429 -5.10 -25.28 -11.53
CA ALA A 429 -5.34 -26.12 -12.69
C ALA A 429 -5.19 -25.24 -13.93
N ALA A 430 -4.60 -25.79 -14.99
CA ALA A 430 -4.25 -25.12 -16.22
C ALA A 430 -5.25 -24.02 -16.66
N GLY A 431 -4.80 -22.77 -16.73
CA GLY A 431 -5.47 -21.76 -17.51
C GLY A 431 -5.95 -20.47 -16.86
N GLY A 432 -5.72 -20.19 -15.58
CA GLY A 432 -6.17 -18.90 -15.07
C GLY A 432 -5.71 -18.54 -13.67
N ALA A 433 -5.18 -17.33 -13.48
CA ALA A 433 -4.94 -16.73 -12.19
C ALA A 433 -6.27 -16.35 -11.53
N GLY A 434 -6.89 -17.27 -10.82
CA GLY A 434 -8.03 -16.93 -9.96
C GLY A 434 -7.60 -15.99 -8.84
N ARG A 435 -8.39 -14.94 -8.60
CA ARG A 435 -8.24 -14.11 -7.40
C ARG A 435 -8.58 -14.97 -6.18
N ALA A 436 -7.83 -14.80 -5.09
CA ALA A 436 -8.22 -15.40 -3.82
C ALA A 436 -9.62 -14.89 -3.41
N LEU A 437 -10.44 -15.80 -2.90
CA LEU A 437 -11.74 -15.45 -2.35
C LEU A 437 -11.53 -15.04 -0.89
N ASP A 438 -12.13 -13.94 -0.52
CA ASP A 438 -12.09 -13.40 0.84
C ASP A 438 -13.47 -13.58 1.49
N GLY A 439 -13.51 -14.08 2.70
CA GLY A 439 -14.72 -14.30 3.46
C GLY A 439 -14.62 -13.81 4.90
N ARG A 440 -15.64 -13.10 5.33
CA ARG A 440 -15.77 -12.70 6.72
C ARG A 440 -16.21 -13.89 7.58
N VAL A 441 -15.73 -13.88 8.82
CA VAL A 441 -16.10 -14.91 9.80
C VAL A 441 -17.09 -14.32 10.78
N GLY A 442 -18.25 -14.96 10.91
CA GLY A 442 -19.29 -14.61 11.86
C GLY A 442 -18.84 -14.80 13.32
N PRO A 443 -19.56 -14.21 14.28
CA PRO A 443 -19.27 -14.39 15.71
C PRO A 443 -19.40 -15.85 16.20
N ASP A 444 -20.14 -16.66 15.46
CA ASP A 444 -20.32 -18.11 15.71
C ASP A 444 -19.25 -18.98 15.00
N GLY A 445 -18.21 -18.33 14.45
CA GLY A 445 -17.14 -18.97 13.68
C GLY A 445 -17.52 -19.35 12.25
N SER A 446 -18.79 -19.11 11.80
CA SER A 446 -19.20 -19.42 10.44
C SER A 446 -18.50 -18.53 9.41
N PHE A 447 -18.19 -19.08 8.24
CA PHE A 447 -17.67 -18.31 7.10
C PHE A 447 -18.38 -18.67 5.80
N HIS A 448 -18.39 -17.71 4.88
CA HIS A 448 -19.02 -17.84 3.58
C HIS A 448 -18.15 -17.17 2.50
N LEU A 449 -17.56 -17.98 1.63
CA LEU A 449 -16.77 -17.54 0.47
C LEU A 449 -17.62 -17.73 -0.77
N ILE A 450 -17.77 -16.70 -1.57
CA ILE A 450 -18.63 -16.68 -2.76
C ILE A 450 -17.82 -16.41 -4.02
N GLY A 451 -18.31 -16.86 -5.16
CA GLY A 451 -17.66 -16.64 -6.46
C GLY A 451 -16.53 -17.63 -6.75
N ALA A 452 -16.56 -18.82 -6.16
CA ALA A 452 -15.62 -19.87 -6.49
C ALA A 452 -15.85 -20.42 -7.90
N ARG A 453 -14.77 -20.66 -8.66
CA ARG A 453 -14.79 -21.46 -9.87
C ARG A 453 -14.70 -22.94 -9.50
N PRO A 454 -15.19 -23.88 -10.34
CA PRO A 454 -14.89 -25.29 -10.15
C PRO A 454 -13.38 -25.54 -10.12
N GLY A 455 -12.92 -26.42 -9.22
CA GLY A 455 -11.52 -26.81 -9.07
C GLY A 455 -11.00 -26.81 -7.65
N ALA A 456 -9.71 -27.08 -7.50
CA ALA A 456 -9.05 -27.19 -6.21
C ALA A 456 -8.72 -25.82 -5.59
N TYR A 457 -8.99 -25.71 -4.31
CA TYR A 457 -8.67 -24.55 -3.48
C TYR A 457 -7.86 -24.95 -2.25
N SER A 458 -7.09 -24.03 -1.74
CA SER A 458 -6.41 -24.13 -0.46
C SER A 458 -6.94 -23.04 0.46
N ILE A 459 -7.63 -23.41 1.52
CA ILE A 459 -8.19 -22.45 2.48
C ILE A 459 -7.15 -22.12 3.54
N GLU A 460 -6.88 -20.85 3.69
CA GLU A 460 -6.01 -20.25 4.70
C GLU A 460 -6.84 -19.48 5.72
N VAL A 461 -6.49 -19.60 6.99
CA VAL A 461 -7.11 -18.84 8.08
C VAL A 461 -6.06 -17.94 8.71
N SER A 462 -6.37 -16.65 8.81
CA SER A 462 -5.66 -15.70 9.66
C SER A 462 -6.27 -15.74 11.05
N PRO A 463 -5.64 -16.43 12.02
CA PRO A 463 -6.26 -16.63 13.33
C PRO A 463 -6.22 -15.39 14.24
N GLY A 464 -5.62 -14.31 13.77
CA GLY A 464 -5.36 -13.10 14.55
C GLY A 464 -4.02 -13.13 15.28
N PRO A 465 -3.67 -11.99 15.93
CA PRO A 465 -2.41 -11.86 16.64
C PRO A 465 -2.26 -12.90 17.74
N GLY A 466 -1.03 -13.35 17.92
CA GLY A 466 -0.68 -14.27 19.00
C GLY A 466 -1.01 -15.73 18.77
N ARG A 467 -1.58 -16.09 17.61
CA ARG A 467 -1.84 -17.49 17.27
C ARG A 467 -1.12 -17.88 15.98
N PRO A 468 -0.52 -19.07 15.91
CA PRO A 468 -0.02 -19.60 14.65
C PRO A 468 -1.19 -19.92 13.71
N PRO A 469 -1.04 -19.71 12.40
CA PRO A 469 -2.04 -20.13 11.44
C PRO A 469 -2.18 -21.67 11.45
N PRO A 470 -3.39 -22.20 11.34
CA PRO A 470 -3.59 -23.63 11.16
C PRO A 470 -3.04 -24.07 9.81
N PRO A 471 -2.80 -25.37 9.62
CA PRO A 471 -2.51 -25.91 8.30
C PRO A 471 -3.61 -25.53 7.31
N ARG A 472 -3.22 -25.24 6.08
CA ARG A 472 -4.16 -24.96 5.00
C ARG A 472 -5.04 -26.20 4.74
N VAL A 473 -6.33 -25.95 4.50
CA VAL A 473 -7.30 -27.01 4.24
C VAL A 473 -7.55 -27.09 2.73
N PRO A 474 -7.24 -28.21 2.06
CA PRO A 474 -7.58 -28.40 0.66
C PRO A 474 -9.10 -28.62 0.52
N VAL A 475 -9.70 -27.98 -0.47
CA VAL A 475 -11.12 -28.07 -0.79
C VAL A 475 -11.27 -28.19 -2.30
N GLU A 476 -12.02 -29.19 -2.74
CA GLU A 476 -12.42 -29.33 -4.15
C GLU A 476 -13.82 -28.74 -4.34
N VAL A 477 -13.93 -27.78 -5.26
CA VAL A 477 -15.22 -27.16 -5.62
C VAL A 477 -15.74 -27.84 -6.87
N PRO A 478 -16.83 -28.62 -6.78
CA PRO A 478 -17.40 -29.31 -7.93
C PRO A 478 -18.16 -28.31 -8.82
N GLU A 479 -18.30 -28.64 -10.08
CA GLU A 479 -19.08 -27.82 -11.02
C GLU A 479 -20.57 -27.79 -10.62
N GLY A 480 -21.13 -26.57 -10.59
CA GLY A 480 -22.56 -26.33 -10.36
C GLY A 480 -23.06 -26.64 -8.94
N ARG A 481 -22.18 -26.88 -7.97
CA ARG A 481 -22.59 -27.21 -6.61
C ARG A 481 -21.71 -26.51 -5.57
N ASP A 482 -22.36 -25.94 -4.56
CA ASP A 482 -21.72 -25.36 -3.38
C ASP A 482 -21.02 -26.42 -2.53
N VAL A 483 -19.97 -26.01 -1.83
CA VAL A 483 -19.29 -26.83 -0.82
C VAL A 483 -19.77 -26.36 0.57
N GLU A 484 -20.29 -27.30 1.33
CA GLU A 484 -20.85 -27.08 2.65
C GLU A 484 -20.08 -27.84 3.73
N GLY A 485 -20.14 -27.38 4.97
CA GLY A 485 -19.64 -28.13 6.12
C GLY A 485 -18.10 -28.18 6.25
N VAL A 486 -17.39 -27.23 5.65
CA VAL A 486 -15.93 -27.15 5.84
C VAL A 486 -15.63 -26.74 7.28
N GLU A 487 -15.06 -27.65 8.06
CA GLU A 487 -14.61 -27.36 9.42
C GLU A 487 -13.11 -27.11 9.46
N ILE A 488 -12.70 -25.95 9.97
CA ILE A 488 -11.30 -25.60 10.17
C ILE A 488 -11.04 -25.48 11.65
N ARG A 489 -10.24 -26.37 12.16
CA ARG A 489 -9.93 -26.45 13.58
C ARG A 489 -8.62 -25.75 13.87
N LEU A 490 -8.67 -24.74 14.74
CA LEU A 490 -7.45 -24.10 15.23
C LEU A 490 -6.70 -25.10 16.14
N PRO A 491 -5.39 -25.22 15.98
CA PRO A 491 -4.60 -26.14 16.79
C PRO A 491 -4.70 -25.79 18.26
N ASP A 492 -4.84 -26.80 19.09
CA ASP A 492 -4.58 -26.67 20.52
C ASP A 492 -3.08 -26.57 20.74
N GLY A 493 -2.68 -25.79 21.72
CA GLY A 493 -1.27 -25.56 21.97
C GLY A 493 -1.06 -24.86 23.31
N SER A 494 0.19 -24.69 23.64
CA SER A 494 0.62 -24.04 24.87
C SER A 494 0.64 -22.52 24.69
N GLU A 495 0.63 -21.80 25.79
CA GLU A 495 0.84 -20.36 25.82
C GLU A 495 2.32 -20.03 26.01
N VAL A 496 2.86 -19.11 25.21
CA VAL A 496 4.14 -18.46 25.46
C VAL A 496 3.86 -16.99 25.72
N ARG A 497 4.11 -16.55 26.93
CA ARG A 497 3.90 -15.17 27.34
C ARG A 497 5.20 -14.57 27.87
N GLY A 498 5.28 -13.26 27.83
CA GLY A 498 6.51 -12.63 28.30
C GLY A 498 6.48 -11.13 28.18
N ARG A 499 7.67 -10.57 28.23
CA ARG A 499 7.89 -9.14 28.19
C ARG A 499 9.12 -8.81 27.36
N VAL A 500 9.02 -7.73 26.57
CA VAL A 500 10.16 -7.11 25.92
C VAL A 500 10.58 -5.92 26.76
N ILE A 501 11.82 -5.94 27.24
CA ILE A 501 12.41 -4.84 28.00
C ILE A 501 13.73 -4.41 27.38
N ASP A 502 14.14 -3.18 27.62
CA ASP A 502 15.47 -2.70 27.23
C ASP A 502 16.52 -3.05 28.30
N GLY A 503 17.80 -2.75 28.00
CA GLY A 503 18.91 -2.99 28.92
C GLY A 503 18.82 -2.24 30.25
N ALA A 504 17.93 -1.24 30.38
CA ALA A 504 17.64 -0.51 31.62
C ALA A 504 16.39 -1.04 32.35
N GLY A 505 15.77 -2.13 31.85
CA GLY A 505 14.56 -2.74 32.43
C GLY A 505 13.26 -2.03 32.09
N ARG A 506 13.26 -1.07 31.14
CA ARG A 506 12.06 -0.36 30.74
C ARG A 506 11.29 -1.17 29.69
N PRO A 507 9.94 -1.14 29.70
CA PRO A 507 9.15 -1.83 28.70
C PRO A 507 9.38 -1.28 27.29
N VAL A 508 9.41 -2.19 26.32
CA VAL A 508 9.50 -1.85 24.90
C VAL A 508 8.14 -2.15 24.26
N ALA A 509 7.35 -1.11 24.04
CA ALA A 509 6.06 -1.22 23.38
C ALA A 509 6.20 -1.45 21.87
N ARG A 510 5.19 -2.05 21.25
CA ARG A 510 5.05 -2.27 19.79
C ARG A 510 6.19 -3.08 19.17
N ALA A 511 6.92 -3.83 19.96
CA ALA A 511 7.91 -4.76 19.44
C ALA A 511 7.20 -6.01 18.88
N SER A 512 7.43 -6.30 17.60
CA SER A 512 6.92 -7.52 16.97
C SER A 512 7.73 -8.72 17.44
N VAL A 513 7.16 -9.48 18.34
CA VAL A 513 7.73 -10.70 18.88
C VAL A 513 7.39 -11.86 17.97
N ARG A 514 8.38 -12.63 17.56
CA ARG A 514 8.21 -13.84 16.73
C ARG A 514 8.88 -15.03 17.35
N LEU A 515 8.18 -16.15 17.36
CA LEU A 515 8.77 -17.45 17.67
C LEU A 515 9.13 -18.16 16.36
N ARG A 516 10.40 -18.51 16.21
CA ARG A 516 10.92 -19.28 15.08
C ARG A 516 11.39 -20.66 15.56
N GLY A 517 10.94 -21.71 14.90
CA GLY A 517 11.28 -23.09 15.20
C GLY A 517 11.01 -23.98 14.00
N ALA A 518 11.06 -25.30 14.20
CA ALA A 518 10.70 -26.26 13.17
C ALA A 518 9.23 -26.18 12.75
N GLN A 519 8.39 -25.64 13.63
CA GLN A 519 6.98 -25.36 13.36
C GLN A 519 6.72 -23.87 13.46
N THR A 520 5.62 -23.39 12.89
CA THR A 520 5.21 -21.99 12.95
C THR A 520 4.86 -21.62 14.38
N GLY A 521 5.64 -20.75 15.00
CA GLY A 521 5.49 -20.37 16.40
C GLY A 521 4.51 -19.19 16.65
N GLY A 522 4.10 -18.50 15.61
CA GLY A 522 3.25 -17.30 15.71
C GLY A 522 4.03 -16.00 15.91
N SER A 523 3.32 -14.88 15.83
CA SER A 523 3.85 -13.54 16.11
C SER A 523 2.81 -12.65 16.76
N GLN A 524 3.26 -11.71 17.60
CA GLN A 524 2.43 -10.69 18.23
C GLN A 524 3.25 -9.44 18.55
N GLU A 525 2.61 -8.28 18.51
CA GLU A 525 3.24 -7.06 19.01
C GLU A 525 3.08 -6.95 20.54
N SER A 526 4.12 -6.49 21.22
CA SER A 526 4.03 -6.16 22.64
C SER A 526 3.08 -4.99 22.89
N ASP A 527 2.40 -5.04 24.05
CA ASP A 527 1.54 -3.97 24.52
C ASP A 527 2.34 -2.75 25.02
N ASP A 528 1.65 -1.72 25.51
CA ASP A 528 2.27 -0.49 26.01
C ASP A 528 3.17 -0.75 27.26
N ASP A 529 2.95 -1.85 27.98
CA ASP A 529 3.79 -2.34 29.09
C ASP A 529 4.90 -3.32 28.63
N GLY A 530 5.07 -3.50 27.33
CA GLY A 530 6.04 -4.43 26.76
C GLY A 530 5.61 -5.90 26.82
N ARG A 531 4.40 -6.24 27.29
CA ARG A 531 3.93 -7.62 27.43
C ARG A 531 3.42 -8.18 26.12
N PHE A 532 3.52 -9.50 25.95
CA PHE A 532 2.95 -10.25 24.85
C PHE A 532 2.48 -11.63 25.29
N ALA A 533 1.54 -12.24 24.55
CA ALA A 533 1.06 -13.59 24.79
C ALA A 533 0.74 -14.30 23.46
N LEU A 534 1.52 -15.32 23.12
CA LEU A 534 1.33 -16.18 21.96
C LEU A 534 0.60 -17.44 22.40
N GLN A 535 -0.54 -17.73 21.79
CA GLN A 535 -1.40 -18.87 22.15
C GLN A 535 -1.39 -19.92 21.03
N GLY A 536 -1.69 -21.16 21.38
CA GLY A 536 -1.76 -22.26 20.40
C GLY A 536 -0.39 -22.68 19.86
N VAL A 537 0.70 -22.33 20.53
CA VAL A 537 2.05 -22.71 20.12
C VAL A 537 2.27 -24.20 20.36
N GLN A 538 2.70 -24.91 19.33
CA GLN A 538 2.97 -26.35 19.43
C GLN A 538 4.20 -26.63 20.33
N PRO A 539 4.21 -27.73 21.07
CA PRO A 539 5.40 -28.11 21.84
C PRO A 539 6.64 -28.24 20.95
N GLY A 540 7.77 -27.72 21.41
CA GLY A 540 9.02 -27.76 20.64
C GLY A 540 10.04 -26.72 21.09
N GLN A 541 11.16 -26.71 20.36
CA GLN A 541 12.23 -25.73 20.55
C GLN A 541 12.05 -24.54 19.60
N TYR A 542 12.08 -23.35 20.17
CA TYR A 542 11.89 -22.10 19.44
C TYR A 542 12.96 -21.06 19.81
N ARG A 543 13.07 -20.06 18.98
CA ARG A 543 13.78 -18.81 19.28
C ARG A 543 12.80 -17.66 19.25
N ALA A 544 12.73 -16.89 20.33
CA ALA A 544 11.96 -15.67 20.41
C ALA A 544 12.83 -14.48 19.98
N THR A 545 12.37 -13.74 19.00
CA THR A 545 13.01 -12.51 18.52
C THR A 545 12.06 -11.34 18.68
N ALA A 546 12.61 -10.15 18.88
CA ALA A 546 11.82 -8.91 18.88
C ALA A 546 12.34 -7.98 17.77
N SER A 547 11.41 -7.32 17.08
CA SER A 547 11.74 -6.30 16.10
C SER A 547 10.80 -5.11 16.23
N ILE A 548 11.29 -3.90 15.97
CA ILE A 548 10.45 -2.73 15.75
C ILE A 548 10.70 -2.29 14.32
N ASP A 549 9.61 -2.02 13.60
CA ASP A 549 9.66 -1.46 12.26
C ASP A 549 10.59 -2.26 11.30
N PHE A 550 10.46 -3.60 11.35
CA PHE A 550 11.28 -4.56 10.59
C PHE A 550 12.76 -4.63 11.00
N VAL A 551 13.22 -3.79 11.91
CA VAL A 551 14.57 -3.90 12.49
C VAL A 551 14.55 -4.90 13.62
N VAL A 552 15.38 -5.94 13.53
CA VAL A 552 15.54 -6.91 14.62
C VAL A 552 16.27 -6.23 15.79
N LEU A 553 15.62 -6.18 16.93
CA LEU A 553 16.19 -5.60 18.13
C LEU A 553 17.28 -6.56 18.69
N LYS A 554 18.48 -6.04 18.83
CA LYS A 554 19.62 -6.78 19.38
C LYS A 554 19.56 -6.84 20.90
N ARG A 555 20.17 -7.87 21.46
CA ARG A 555 20.50 -7.91 22.87
C ARG A 555 21.76 -7.08 23.15
N PRO A 556 21.91 -6.53 24.38
CA PRO A 556 23.14 -5.88 24.75
C PRO A 556 24.35 -6.83 24.58
N GLY A 557 25.41 -6.32 23.94
CA GLY A 557 26.64 -7.07 23.67
C GLY A 557 26.56 -8.11 22.54
N GLN A 558 25.41 -8.26 21.84
CA GLN A 558 25.25 -9.18 20.73
C GLN A 558 25.92 -8.65 19.46
N ARG A 559 26.66 -9.52 18.77
CA ARG A 559 27.31 -9.16 17.50
C ARG A 559 26.29 -9.10 16.35
N PRO A 560 26.50 -8.26 15.32
CA PRO A 560 25.60 -8.12 14.18
C PRO A 560 25.33 -9.44 13.43
N GLU A 561 26.33 -10.27 13.31
CA GLU A 561 26.27 -11.56 12.62
C GLU A 561 25.57 -12.67 13.39
N GLU A 562 25.32 -12.49 14.68
CA GLU A 562 24.58 -13.46 15.48
C GLU A 562 23.07 -13.34 15.20
N VAL A 563 22.40 -14.46 14.93
CA VAL A 563 20.94 -14.47 14.82
C VAL A 563 20.33 -14.12 16.17
N PRO A 564 19.69 -12.96 16.31
CA PRO A 564 19.15 -12.55 17.59
C PRO A 564 18.02 -13.51 18.00
N GLY A 565 17.92 -13.83 19.28
CA GLY A 565 16.80 -14.59 19.82
C GLY A 565 17.08 -15.21 21.17
N VAL A 566 15.99 -15.40 21.93
CA VAL A 566 16.00 -16.12 23.20
C VAL A 566 15.59 -17.56 22.92
N PRO A 567 16.35 -18.58 23.31
CA PRO A 567 15.90 -19.95 23.20
C PRO A 567 14.69 -20.17 24.12
N VAL A 568 13.64 -20.80 23.59
CA VAL A 568 12.38 -21.07 24.29
C VAL A 568 11.99 -22.53 24.08
N GLU A 569 11.85 -23.29 25.14
CA GLU A 569 11.29 -24.63 25.11
C GLU A 569 9.80 -24.58 25.46
N VAL A 570 8.95 -24.90 24.53
CA VAL A 570 7.49 -24.96 24.73
C VAL A 570 7.09 -26.39 25.06
N ARG A 571 6.47 -26.60 26.23
CA ARG A 571 5.99 -27.89 26.73
C ARG A 571 4.46 -27.97 26.61
N ALA A 572 3.97 -29.16 26.28
CA ALA A 572 2.54 -29.39 26.14
C ALA A 572 1.76 -29.03 27.42
N GLY A 573 0.69 -28.23 27.27
CA GLY A 573 -0.21 -27.86 28.34
C GLY A 573 0.36 -26.93 29.41
N ALA A 574 1.58 -26.43 29.26
CA ALA A 574 2.20 -25.48 30.17
C ALA A 574 2.35 -24.09 29.55
N ALA A 575 2.15 -23.06 30.37
CA ALA A 575 2.53 -21.71 29.97
C ALA A 575 4.06 -21.55 30.11
N THR A 576 4.70 -21.05 29.07
CA THR A 576 6.14 -20.74 29.06
C THR A 576 6.32 -19.23 29.18
N GLU A 577 7.12 -18.80 30.13
CA GLU A 577 7.47 -17.39 30.30
C GLU A 577 8.82 -17.08 29.64
N VAL A 578 8.89 -15.96 28.93
CA VAL A 578 10.13 -15.51 28.31
C VAL A 578 10.28 -13.99 28.41
N GLU A 579 11.47 -13.57 28.81
CA GLU A 579 11.86 -12.16 28.80
C GLU A 579 12.84 -11.92 27.65
N ILE A 580 12.54 -10.93 26.81
CA ILE A 580 13.42 -10.53 25.72
C ILE A 580 14.04 -9.19 26.08
N VAL A 581 15.30 -9.24 26.45
CA VAL A 581 16.10 -8.04 26.76
C VAL A 581 16.73 -7.53 25.46
N VAL A 582 16.46 -6.29 25.11
CA VAL A 582 17.00 -5.64 23.91
C VAL A 582 17.87 -4.45 24.26
N GLU A 583 18.55 -3.86 23.27
CA GLU A 583 19.34 -2.64 23.49
C GLU A 583 18.48 -1.53 24.10
N ALA A 584 19.10 -0.68 24.92
CA ALA A 584 18.43 0.49 25.47
C ALA A 584 17.91 1.40 24.34
N ARG A 585 16.76 2.00 24.56
CA ARG A 585 16.11 2.95 23.63
C ARG A 585 15.90 4.30 24.31
N ASP A 586 16.95 4.81 24.93
CA ASP A 586 16.97 6.09 25.62
C ASP A 586 17.81 7.14 24.91
N GLY A 587 18.36 6.76 23.77
CA GLY A 587 19.11 7.67 22.94
C GLY A 587 18.25 8.76 22.35
N ARG A 588 18.86 9.92 22.17
CA ARG A 588 18.26 11.06 21.49
C ARG A 588 19.26 11.72 20.57
N ILE A 589 18.76 12.34 19.53
CA ILE A 589 19.50 13.24 18.64
C ILE A 589 18.72 14.53 18.58
N THR A 590 19.41 15.64 18.73
CA THR A 590 18.84 16.99 18.59
C THR A 590 19.45 17.67 17.37
N GLY A 591 18.78 18.67 16.84
CA GLY A 591 19.36 19.40 15.72
C GLY A 591 18.51 20.55 15.24
N GLN A 592 18.92 21.09 14.10
CA GLN A 592 18.22 22.16 13.43
C GLN A 592 18.17 21.90 11.93
N VAL A 593 17.03 22.15 11.31
CA VAL A 593 16.85 22.14 9.86
C VAL A 593 17.01 23.56 9.34
N VAL A 594 17.90 23.72 8.36
CA VAL A 594 18.20 25.02 7.74
C VAL A 594 18.13 24.93 6.22
N ASP A 595 17.91 26.05 5.56
CA ASP A 595 18.08 26.19 4.10
C ASP A 595 19.55 26.36 3.72
N ALA A 596 19.84 26.46 2.41
CA ALA A 596 21.18 26.66 1.89
C ALA A 596 21.85 27.97 2.37
N ALA A 597 21.08 28.99 2.75
CA ALA A 597 21.57 30.25 3.30
C ALA A 597 21.78 30.21 4.82
N GLY A 598 21.44 29.08 5.48
CA GLY A 598 21.51 28.91 6.94
C GLY A 598 20.28 29.42 7.69
N GLY A 599 19.23 29.83 7.00
CA GLY A 599 17.94 30.22 7.60
C GLY A 599 17.18 29.02 8.14
N PRO A 600 16.52 29.11 9.33
CA PRO A 600 15.78 27.99 9.90
C PRO A 600 14.55 27.63 9.06
N ILE A 601 14.25 26.34 8.94
CA ILE A 601 13.06 25.83 8.26
C ILE A 601 12.11 25.24 9.31
N ALA A 602 10.97 25.88 9.50
CA ALA A 602 9.87 25.35 10.29
C ALA A 602 9.07 24.29 9.51
N ASP A 603 8.41 23.40 10.25
CA ASP A 603 7.54 22.35 9.71
C ASP A 603 8.23 21.42 8.69
N ALA A 604 9.55 21.28 8.78
CA ALA A 604 10.25 20.28 7.99
C ALA A 604 9.95 18.87 8.53
N PHE A 605 9.58 17.98 7.63
CA PHE A 605 9.39 16.56 7.95
C PHE A 605 10.74 15.89 8.18
N LEU A 606 10.83 15.11 9.24
CA LEU A 606 12.03 14.42 9.65
C LEU A 606 11.82 12.91 9.58
N ASP A 607 12.71 12.25 8.85
CA ASP A 607 12.86 10.81 8.80
C ASP A 607 14.26 10.43 9.28
N TRP A 608 14.41 9.24 9.85
CA TRP A 608 15.71 8.74 10.27
C TRP A 608 15.84 7.24 10.09
N THR A 609 17.04 6.82 9.77
CA THR A 609 17.37 5.41 9.57
C THR A 609 18.63 5.09 10.36
N ARG A 610 18.59 4.03 11.18
CA ARG A 610 19.82 3.52 11.78
C ARG A 610 20.72 2.98 10.67
N GLU A 611 21.96 3.44 10.65
CA GLU A 611 22.94 2.94 9.69
C GLU A 611 23.34 1.51 10.03
N ALA A 612 23.59 0.72 8.98
CA ALA A 612 24.10 -0.63 9.13
C ALA A 612 25.50 -0.59 9.72
N GLU A 613 25.77 -1.43 10.68
CA GLU A 613 27.14 -1.67 11.10
C GLU A 613 27.93 -2.32 9.95
N PRO A 614 29.23 -2.03 9.81
CA PRO A 614 30.04 -2.63 8.77
C PRO A 614 29.86 -4.14 8.71
N GLY A 615 29.48 -4.66 7.56
CA GLY A 615 29.25 -6.08 7.36
C GLY A 615 27.84 -6.60 7.68
N THR A 616 26.88 -5.73 7.98
CA THR A 616 25.46 -6.10 8.13
C THR A 616 24.63 -5.59 6.95
N MET A 617 23.53 -6.28 6.66
CA MET A 617 22.52 -5.72 5.73
C MET A 617 21.88 -4.50 6.38
N GLY A 618 21.75 -3.40 5.60
CA GLY A 618 21.19 -2.15 6.07
C GLY A 618 19.80 -2.29 6.68
N SER A 619 19.49 -1.47 7.66
CA SER A 619 18.12 -1.28 8.11
C SER A 619 17.35 -0.46 7.06
N TRP A 620 16.11 -0.82 6.82
CA TRP A 620 15.23 -0.03 5.97
C TRP A 620 14.79 1.21 6.75
N ALA A 621 14.67 2.35 6.05
CA ALA A 621 14.05 3.54 6.63
C ALA A 621 12.63 3.22 7.06
N VAL A 622 12.30 3.56 8.27
CA VAL A 622 10.95 3.44 8.79
C VAL A 622 10.43 4.84 9.01
N ALA A 623 9.40 5.18 8.26
CA ALA A 623 8.66 6.39 8.55
C ALA A 623 8.09 6.31 9.99
N PRO A 624 8.28 7.32 10.81
CA PRO A 624 7.69 7.32 12.14
C PRO A 624 6.17 7.16 12.04
N PRO A 625 5.52 6.49 13.00
CA PRO A 625 4.08 6.28 12.98
C PRO A 625 3.29 7.60 12.95
N GLN A 626 3.93 8.68 13.36
CA GLN A 626 3.41 10.04 13.29
C GLN A 626 4.47 10.98 12.69
N PRO A 627 4.05 12.01 11.95
CA PRO A 627 4.98 12.99 11.41
C PRO A 627 5.79 13.66 12.51
N LYS A 628 7.12 13.64 12.40
CA LYS A 628 8.02 14.44 13.23
C LYS A 628 8.39 15.71 12.47
N LEU A 629 8.10 16.85 13.05
CA LEU A 629 8.33 18.15 12.43
C LEU A 629 9.37 18.94 13.20
N SER A 630 10.08 19.86 12.53
CA SER A 630 10.87 20.89 13.15
C SER A 630 9.96 22.00 13.70
N ASP A 631 10.41 22.68 14.77
CA ASP A 631 9.70 23.82 15.37
C ASP A 631 9.86 25.13 14.55
N GLY A 632 9.32 26.23 15.05
CA GLY A 632 9.39 27.54 14.40
C GLY A 632 10.81 28.07 14.16
N GLU A 633 11.78 27.64 14.96
CA GLU A 633 13.20 27.94 14.81
C GLU A 633 13.97 26.84 14.09
N GLY A 634 13.27 25.92 13.44
CA GLY A 634 13.85 24.80 12.72
C GLY A 634 14.42 23.68 13.60
N ARG A 635 14.27 23.75 14.94
CA ARG A 635 14.85 22.77 15.85
C ARG A 635 14.04 21.50 15.90
N PHE A 636 14.71 20.38 16.17
CA PHE A 636 14.06 19.08 16.35
C PHE A 636 14.75 18.25 17.42
N GLU A 637 13.99 17.30 17.98
CA GLU A 637 14.50 16.24 18.84
C GLU A 637 13.92 14.89 18.38
N ILE A 638 14.78 13.92 18.11
CA ILE A 638 14.41 12.53 17.86
C ILE A 638 14.83 11.72 19.07
N SER A 639 13.88 11.08 19.73
CA SER A 639 14.07 10.30 20.97
C SER A 639 13.70 8.82 20.76
N GLY A 640 13.99 7.98 21.74
CA GLY A 640 13.71 6.55 21.67
C GLY A 640 14.65 5.78 20.74
N LEU A 641 15.86 6.28 20.53
CA LEU A 641 16.85 5.67 19.66
C LEU A 641 17.68 4.62 20.39
N SER A 642 17.97 3.53 19.70
CA SER A 642 18.99 2.56 20.15
C SER A 642 20.41 3.10 19.89
N PRO A 643 21.44 2.65 20.63
CA PRO A 643 22.81 3.04 20.35
C PRO A 643 23.22 2.81 18.89
N GLY A 644 24.02 3.71 18.32
CA GLY A 644 24.51 3.61 16.95
C GLY A 644 24.57 4.96 16.25
N THR A 645 24.80 4.92 14.95
CA THR A 645 24.74 6.08 14.05
C THR A 645 23.48 6.04 13.19
N TYR A 646 23.05 7.21 12.81
CA TYR A 646 21.81 7.41 12.06
C TYR A 646 22.04 8.34 10.88
N ALA A 647 21.40 8.02 9.77
CA ALA A 647 21.15 8.97 8.71
C ALA A 647 19.85 9.72 9.04
N ILE A 648 19.89 11.04 9.07
CA ILE A 648 18.73 11.91 9.32
C ILE A 648 18.42 12.68 8.05
N THR A 649 17.20 12.54 7.57
CA THR A 649 16.70 13.21 6.39
C THR A 649 15.62 14.21 6.76
N ALA A 650 15.73 15.43 6.25
CA ALA A 650 14.70 16.45 6.37
C ALA A 650 14.18 16.83 4.98
N SER A 651 12.88 16.97 4.85
CA SER A 651 12.21 17.45 3.64
C SER A 651 11.28 18.62 3.97
N ARG A 652 11.29 19.64 3.11
CA ARG A 652 10.45 20.82 3.31
C ARG A 652 9.02 20.50 2.90
N ARG A 653 8.10 20.45 3.90
CA ARG A 653 6.64 20.33 3.67
C ARG A 653 6.23 19.25 2.67
N GLY A 654 6.91 18.09 2.68
CA GLY A 654 6.65 16.99 1.73
C GLY A 654 7.13 17.25 0.30
N SER A 655 8.00 18.25 0.07
CA SER A 655 8.70 18.46 -1.19
C SER A 655 9.66 17.30 -1.50
N PRO A 656 9.89 16.95 -2.77
CA PRO A 656 10.93 15.99 -3.15
C PRO A 656 12.35 16.47 -2.81
N GLY A 657 12.56 17.80 -2.62
CA GLY A 657 13.82 18.34 -2.14
C GLY A 657 14.07 17.95 -0.69
N GLN A 658 15.16 17.27 -0.45
CA GLN A 658 15.53 16.80 0.88
C GLN A 658 17.02 17.01 1.17
N GLY A 659 17.32 17.26 2.45
CA GLY A 659 18.68 17.23 2.97
C GLY A 659 18.89 15.98 3.80
N THR A 660 20.06 15.37 3.72
CA THR A 660 20.42 14.20 4.52
C THR A 660 21.79 14.42 5.17
N VAL A 661 21.87 14.08 6.45
CA VAL A 661 23.14 14.01 7.18
C VAL A 661 23.31 12.59 7.67
N GLU A 662 24.43 11.98 7.28
CA GLU A 662 24.80 10.61 7.65
C GLU A 662 25.74 10.58 8.86
N HIS A 663 25.89 9.43 9.47
CA HIS A 663 26.81 9.13 10.58
C HIS A 663 26.56 9.97 11.86
N VAL A 664 25.32 10.35 12.11
CA VAL A 664 24.95 11.09 13.31
C VAL A 664 24.87 10.13 14.50
N ALA A 665 25.80 10.25 15.44
CA ALA A 665 25.80 9.41 16.63
C ALA A 665 24.67 9.80 17.58
N VAL A 666 24.13 8.84 18.30
CA VAL A 666 23.20 9.09 19.41
C VAL A 666 23.86 10.00 20.46
N GLY A 667 23.11 11.00 20.91
CA GLY A 667 23.57 12.05 21.84
C GLY A 667 24.17 13.29 21.14
N ALA A 668 24.37 13.25 19.84
CA ALA A 668 24.87 14.38 19.06
C ALA A 668 23.80 15.46 18.82
N THR A 669 24.28 16.65 18.53
CA THR A 669 23.47 17.74 17.94
C THR A 669 23.94 17.93 16.50
N THR A 670 23.03 18.01 15.54
CA THR A 670 23.35 18.09 14.12
C THR A 670 22.57 19.20 13.40
N VAL A 671 23.06 19.60 12.25
CA VAL A 671 22.36 20.53 11.35
C VAL A 671 22.05 19.81 10.05
N VAL A 672 20.78 19.79 9.67
CA VAL A 672 20.34 19.21 8.39
C VAL A 672 20.07 20.37 7.44
N THR A 673 20.88 20.50 6.39
CA THR A 673 20.70 21.52 5.37
C THR A 673 19.86 20.99 4.23
N ILE A 674 18.73 21.61 3.93
CA ILE A 674 17.93 21.32 2.73
C ILE A 674 18.47 22.20 1.61
N PRO A 675 19.08 21.62 0.56
CA PRO A 675 19.64 22.40 -0.55
C PRO A 675 18.56 23.07 -1.38
N GLU A 676 18.90 24.07 -2.15
CA GLU A 676 18.02 24.61 -3.18
C GLU A 676 17.74 23.54 -4.22
N THR A 677 16.44 23.42 -4.56
CA THR A 677 16.01 22.43 -5.56
C THR A 677 16.03 23.03 -6.95
N GLY A 678 16.48 22.22 -7.91
CA GLY A 678 16.50 22.54 -9.31
C GLY A 678 15.39 21.85 -10.10
N GLU A 679 15.52 21.90 -11.41
CA GLU A 679 14.56 21.40 -12.38
C GLU A 679 15.27 20.69 -13.53
N ILE A 680 14.76 19.52 -13.94
CA ILE A 680 15.15 18.85 -15.18
C ILE A 680 13.94 18.85 -16.11
N GLY A 681 14.10 19.50 -17.28
CA GLY A 681 13.08 19.55 -18.31
C GLY A 681 13.66 19.33 -19.71
N GLY A 682 12.76 19.19 -20.67
CA GLY A 682 13.17 18.97 -22.04
C GLY A 682 12.05 18.48 -22.94
N SER A 683 12.43 17.67 -23.94
CA SER A 683 11.50 17.12 -24.92
C SER A 683 11.66 15.63 -25.11
N VAL A 684 10.54 14.95 -25.28
CA VAL A 684 10.45 13.52 -25.63
C VAL A 684 9.92 13.43 -27.07
N ARG A 685 10.62 12.67 -27.91
CA ARG A 685 10.23 12.42 -29.31
C ARG A 685 10.15 10.93 -29.59
N ILE A 686 9.30 10.55 -30.52
CA ILE A 686 9.23 9.18 -31.04
C ILE A 686 10.32 9.01 -32.12
N ALA A 687 11.02 7.89 -32.13
CA ALA A 687 11.94 7.56 -33.21
C ALA A 687 11.12 7.48 -34.54
N GLY A 688 11.41 8.33 -35.49
CA GLY A 688 10.63 8.47 -36.73
C GLY A 688 9.77 9.72 -36.80
N GLY A 689 9.71 10.52 -35.73
CA GLY A 689 9.11 11.84 -35.68
C GLY A 689 7.82 11.92 -34.85
N GLY A 690 7.50 13.13 -34.45
CA GLY A 690 6.35 13.39 -33.59
C GLY A 690 6.65 13.28 -32.11
N ALA A 691 5.67 13.66 -31.29
CA ALA A 691 5.72 13.58 -29.84
C ALA A 691 4.69 12.54 -29.33
N PRO A 692 4.98 11.83 -28.24
CA PRO A 692 4.02 10.91 -27.64
C PRO A 692 2.81 11.69 -27.10
N GLU A 693 1.62 11.11 -27.22
CA GLU A 693 0.41 11.68 -26.66
C GLU A 693 0.45 11.68 -25.12
N TRP A 694 1.00 10.63 -24.57
CA TRP A 694 1.23 10.45 -23.15
C TRP A 694 2.62 9.89 -22.90
N VAL A 695 3.32 10.43 -21.94
CA VAL A 695 4.64 9.95 -21.54
C VAL A 695 4.81 10.07 -20.02
N LYS A 696 5.36 9.06 -19.41
CA LYS A 696 5.86 9.10 -18.04
C LYS A 696 7.35 9.36 -18.06
N VAL A 697 7.79 10.36 -17.31
CA VAL A 697 9.21 10.68 -17.15
C VAL A 697 9.59 10.49 -15.69
N MET A 698 10.72 9.83 -15.46
CA MET A 698 11.27 9.55 -14.14
C MET A 698 12.71 10.04 -14.09
N ALA A 699 13.11 10.60 -12.95
CA ALA A 699 14.50 10.91 -12.64
C ALA A 699 14.91 10.13 -11.37
N ASN A 700 15.95 9.31 -11.49
CA ASN A 700 16.48 8.51 -10.40
C ASN A 700 17.91 8.96 -10.08
N GLU A 701 18.15 9.36 -8.84
CA GLU A 701 19.47 9.63 -8.29
C GLU A 701 19.96 8.38 -7.55
N ALA A 702 20.88 7.64 -8.15
CA ALA A 702 21.27 6.29 -7.71
C ALA A 702 21.96 6.26 -6.33
N SER A 703 22.70 7.32 -5.97
CA SER A 703 23.50 7.35 -4.74
C SER A 703 22.62 7.51 -3.48
N ARG A 704 21.46 8.14 -3.63
CA ARG A 704 20.56 8.47 -2.52
C ARG A 704 19.23 7.71 -2.53
N HIS A 705 19.03 6.79 -3.51
CA HIS A 705 17.76 6.10 -3.74
C HIS A 705 16.57 7.07 -3.90
N LEU A 706 16.83 8.26 -4.37
CA LEU A 706 15.82 9.29 -4.60
C LEU A 706 15.26 9.14 -6.00
N TRP A 707 13.95 9.09 -6.13
CA TRP A 707 13.29 9.06 -7.42
C TRP A 707 12.10 10.03 -7.45
N VAL A 708 11.97 10.71 -8.57
CA VAL A 708 10.84 11.60 -8.86
C VAL A 708 10.26 11.18 -10.19
N ASP A 709 8.94 11.07 -10.28
CA ASP A 709 8.27 10.78 -11.54
C ASP A 709 7.06 11.67 -11.78
N ASP A 710 6.76 11.89 -13.05
CA ASP A 710 5.58 12.61 -13.47
C ASP A 710 5.06 12.12 -14.83
N GLU A 711 3.77 12.33 -15.08
CA GLU A 711 3.08 11.96 -16.31
C GLU A 711 2.70 13.21 -17.10
N PHE A 712 2.91 13.17 -18.40
CA PHE A 712 2.65 14.30 -19.31
C PHE A 712 1.70 13.85 -20.42
N PHE A 713 0.61 14.58 -20.59
CA PHE A 713 -0.44 14.28 -21.54
C PHE A 713 -0.65 15.44 -22.52
N ARG A 714 -0.47 15.18 -23.82
CA ARG A 714 -0.61 16.16 -24.92
C ARG A 714 0.17 17.45 -24.73
N THR A 715 1.37 17.36 -24.11
CA THR A 715 2.27 18.51 -23.92
C THR A 715 3.16 18.79 -25.14
N GLY A 716 2.95 18.06 -26.25
CA GLY A 716 3.85 18.10 -27.40
C GLY A 716 5.23 17.50 -27.10
N GLY A 717 5.27 16.56 -26.18
CA GLY A 717 6.48 15.90 -25.69
C GLY A 717 7.28 16.70 -24.67
N ARG A 718 6.88 17.91 -24.31
CA ARG A 718 7.55 18.68 -23.25
C ARG A 718 7.31 18.04 -21.89
N PHE A 719 8.37 18.03 -21.07
CA PHE A 719 8.33 17.56 -19.70
C PHE A 719 9.13 18.46 -18.78
N THR A 720 8.80 18.43 -17.49
CA THR A 720 9.48 19.14 -16.43
C THR A 720 9.35 18.38 -15.12
N LEU A 721 10.48 18.03 -14.51
CA LEU A 721 10.56 17.44 -13.18
C LEU A 721 11.21 18.47 -12.26
N ALA A 722 10.44 18.98 -11.31
CA ALA A 722 10.87 20.00 -10.37
C ALA A 722 11.17 19.43 -8.98
N GLY A 723 11.80 20.24 -8.12
CA GLY A 723 12.10 19.88 -6.74
C GLY A 723 13.25 18.90 -6.59
N LEU A 724 14.13 18.82 -7.57
CA LEU A 724 15.27 17.91 -7.57
C LEU A 724 16.47 18.58 -6.84
N GLY A 725 17.09 17.85 -5.91
CA GLY A 725 18.36 18.28 -5.31
C GLY A 725 19.54 18.17 -6.29
N PRO A 726 20.71 18.74 -5.94
CA PRO A 726 21.92 18.56 -6.75
C PRO A 726 22.34 17.08 -6.78
N GLY A 727 22.71 16.57 -7.96
CA GLY A 727 23.07 15.17 -8.12
C GLY A 727 23.24 14.73 -9.57
N THR A 728 23.47 13.43 -9.75
CA THR A 728 23.51 12.81 -11.08
C THR A 728 22.30 11.89 -11.23
N TYR A 729 21.43 12.24 -12.15
CA TYR A 729 20.17 11.59 -12.39
C TYR A 729 20.18 10.75 -13.66
N VAL A 730 19.62 9.55 -13.58
CA VAL A 730 19.20 8.80 -14.76
C VAL A 730 17.76 9.21 -15.06
N VAL A 731 17.56 9.97 -16.11
CA VAL A 731 16.26 10.44 -16.58
C VAL A 731 15.74 9.48 -17.62
N ARG A 732 14.59 8.88 -17.37
CA ARG A 732 13.96 7.89 -18.22
C ARG A 732 12.57 8.32 -18.63
N ALA A 733 12.26 8.26 -19.93
CA ALA A 733 10.93 8.46 -20.48
C ALA A 733 10.35 7.14 -20.97
N GLU A 734 9.07 6.90 -20.68
CA GLU A 734 8.33 5.73 -21.11
C GLU A 734 6.95 6.12 -21.63
N SER A 735 6.58 5.53 -22.78
CA SER A 735 5.25 5.66 -23.37
C SER A 735 4.81 4.34 -24.03
N GLY A 736 3.65 4.31 -24.66
CA GLY A 736 3.23 3.18 -25.51
C GLY A 736 4.17 2.97 -26.70
N GLU A 737 4.72 4.03 -27.24
CA GLU A 737 5.57 4.02 -28.44
C GLU A 737 7.02 3.58 -28.16
N GLY A 738 7.46 3.67 -26.89
CA GLY A 738 8.82 3.26 -26.58
C GLY A 738 9.33 3.74 -25.23
N ALA A 739 10.66 3.68 -25.06
CA ALA A 739 11.37 4.20 -23.90
C ALA A 739 12.68 4.87 -24.32
N ALA A 740 13.13 5.81 -23.50
CA ALA A 740 14.43 6.50 -23.66
C ALA A 740 15.04 6.77 -22.31
N GLU A 741 16.37 6.89 -22.27
CA GLU A 741 17.13 7.18 -21.07
C GLU A 741 18.28 8.14 -21.36
N ALA A 742 18.55 9.06 -20.43
CA ALA A 742 19.70 9.95 -20.46
C ALA A 742 20.24 10.19 -19.06
N THR A 743 21.55 10.34 -18.93
CA THR A 743 22.18 10.74 -17.67
C THR A 743 22.33 12.26 -17.64
N VAL A 744 21.79 12.89 -16.60
CA VAL A 744 21.78 14.35 -16.42
C VAL A 744 22.42 14.70 -15.09
N ARG A 745 23.41 15.59 -15.10
CA ARG A 745 23.98 16.18 -13.89
C ARG A 745 23.26 17.49 -13.60
N LEU A 746 22.81 17.67 -12.37
CA LEU A 746 22.12 18.84 -11.89
C LEU A 746 22.91 19.46 -10.75
N GLY A 747 23.18 20.77 -10.82
CA GLY A 747 23.74 21.58 -9.74
C GLY A 747 22.67 22.06 -8.76
N GLU A 748 23.08 22.66 -7.66
CA GLU A 748 22.17 23.25 -6.68
C GLU A 748 21.38 24.41 -7.30
N GLY A 749 20.06 24.39 -7.17
CA GLY A 749 19.14 25.36 -7.76
C GLY A 749 19.16 25.43 -9.30
N GLU A 750 19.88 24.53 -9.98
CA GLU A 750 20.04 24.58 -11.44
C GLU A 750 18.73 24.19 -12.16
N VAL A 751 18.41 24.94 -13.22
CA VAL A 751 17.30 24.65 -14.12
C VAL A 751 17.84 24.20 -15.47
N ARG A 752 17.71 22.90 -15.77
CA ARG A 752 18.09 22.28 -17.03
C ARG A 752 16.84 22.03 -17.87
N ARG A 753 16.75 22.59 -19.09
CA ARG A 753 15.60 22.41 -20.00
C ARG A 753 15.98 21.91 -21.38
N ASP A 754 17.19 21.44 -21.53
CA ASP A 754 17.82 21.03 -22.78
C ASP A 754 17.84 19.50 -22.96
N VAL A 755 17.17 18.73 -22.10
CA VAL A 755 17.20 17.27 -22.15
C VAL A 755 16.33 16.76 -23.29
N GLU A 756 16.94 16.04 -24.23
CA GLU A 756 16.25 15.43 -25.35
C GLU A 756 16.23 13.91 -25.22
N LEU A 757 15.04 13.32 -25.23
CA LEU A 757 14.81 11.88 -25.07
C LEU A 757 14.11 11.36 -26.33
N VAL A 758 14.79 10.48 -27.08
CA VAL A 758 14.23 9.86 -28.28
C VAL A 758 13.81 8.44 -27.97
N LEU A 759 12.50 8.17 -27.95
CA LEU A 759 11.93 6.89 -27.59
C LEU A 759 12.35 5.82 -28.61
N ALA A 760 13.07 4.81 -28.13
CA ALA A 760 13.33 3.60 -28.88
C ALA A 760 12.08 2.70 -28.88
N PRO A 761 11.75 2.05 -30.00
CA PRO A 761 10.56 1.21 -30.09
C PRO A 761 10.61 0.01 -29.14
N ARG A 762 9.45 -0.46 -28.70
CA ARG A 762 9.33 -1.64 -27.85
C ARG A 762 9.57 -2.90 -28.67
N VAL A 763 10.07 -3.95 -28.00
CA VAL A 763 10.37 -5.25 -28.61
C VAL A 763 9.48 -6.35 -27.99
N THR A 764 9.34 -7.45 -28.72
CA THR A 764 8.80 -8.70 -28.18
C THR A 764 9.98 -9.56 -27.76
N VAL A 765 9.99 -9.98 -26.51
CA VAL A 765 11.05 -10.83 -25.94
C VAL A 765 10.58 -12.27 -26.00
N ARG A 766 11.35 -13.14 -26.65
CA ARG A 766 11.18 -14.58 -26.62
C ARG A 766 12.35 -15.22 -25.89
N GLY A 767 12.06 -16.27 -25.15
CA GLY A 767 13.09 -16.99 -24.44
C GLY A 767 12.65 -18.39 -24.03
N ARG A 768 13.59 -19.10 -23.42
CA ARG A 768 13.35 -20.48 -22.95
C ARG A 768 13.98 -20.68 -21.58
N LEU A 769 13.23 -21.32 -20.66
CA LEU A 769 13.76 -21.77 -19.38
C LEU A 769 14.23 -23.23 -19.50
N VAL A 770 15.41 -23.50 -18.96
CA VAL A 770 16.00 -24.83 -18.94
C VAL A 770 16.51 -25.20 -17.56
N ASP A 771 16.36 -26.46 -17.20
CA ASP A 771 16.90 -27.02 -15.95
C ASP A 771 18.44 -26.98 -15.98
N VAL A 772 19.07 -26.42 -14.96
CA VAL A 772 20.54 -26.23 -14.93
C VAL A 772 21.31 -27.55 -14.90
N GLU A 773 20.74 -28.63 -14.36
CA GLU A 773 21.40 -29.94 -14.22
C GLU A 773 21.23 -30.80 -15.48
N THR A 774 20.04 -30.76 -16.09
CA THR A 774 19.68 -31.65 -17.19
C THR A 774 19.58 -30.99 -18.58
N GLY A 775 19.50 -29.66 -18.62
CA GLY A 775 19.20 -28.90 -19.85
C GLY A 775 17.79 -29.09 -20.39
N ALA A 776 16.93 -29.83 -19.68
CA ALA A 776 15.54 -30.08 -20.08
C ALA A 776 14.69 -28.79 -19.98
N PRO A 777 13.64 -28.68 -20.84
CA PRO A 777 12.72 -27.54 -20.77
C PRO A 777 11.98 -27.51 -19.42
N VAL A 778 11.77 -26.29 -18.87
CA VAL A 778 11.05 -26.10 -17.62
C VAL A 778 9.67 -25.51 -17.92
N VAL A 779 8.64 -26.29 -17.64
CA VAL A 779 7.23 -26.01 -17.95
C VAL A 779 6.53 -25.42 -16.73
N GLY A 780 5.59 -24.50 -16.94
CA GLY A 780 4.71 -24.01 -15.87
C GLY A 780 5.36 -22.95 -14.97
N MET A 781 6.39 -22.26 -15.43
CA MET A 781 6.96 -21.11 -14.72
C MET A 781 6.29 -19.80 -15.18
N ASP A 782 5.85 -18.99 -14.23
CA ASP A 782 5.38 -17.62 -14.49
C ASP A 782 6.60 -16.72 -14.73
N VAL A 783 6.71 -16.18 -15.93
CA VAL A 783 7.82 -15.33 -16.36
C VAL A 783 7.36 -13.88 -16.41
N ARG A 784 8.18 -13.00 -15.86
CA ARG A 784 8.01 -11.54 -15.91
C ARG A 784 9.29 -10.89 -16.40
N VAL A 785 9.14 -9.92 -17.29
CA VAL A 785 10.27 -9.11 -17.78
C VAL A 785 10.08 -7.67 -17.28
N GLN A 786 10.99 -7.20 -16.45
CA GLN A 786 10.89 -5.89 -15.78
C GLN A 786 12.19 -5.09 -15.95
N ALA A 787 12.08 -3.75 -15.97
CA ALA A 787 13.25 -2.91 -15.87
C ALA A 787 13.89 -3.04 -14.48
N PRO A 788 15.23 -2.93 -14.36
CA PRO A 788 15.90 -2.85 -13.05
C PRO A 788 15.33 -1.69 -12.23
N GLN A 789 15.27 -1.83 -10.91
CA GLN A 789 14.84 -0.80 -9.95
C GLN A 789 13.38 -0.33 -10.05
N GLY A 790 12.44 -1.21 -10.42
CA GLY A 790 11.01 -0.88 -10.37
C GLY A 790 10.54 0.11 -11.43
N GLY A 791 11.35 0.37 -12.46
CA GLY A 791 10.94 1.15 -13.62
C GLY A 791 9.69 0.56 -14.26
N LEU A 792 8.86 1.41 -14.87
CA LEU A 792 7.61 1.03 -15.52
C LEU A 792 7.77 0.17 -16.79
N GLY A 793 9.00 -0.15 -17.18
CA GLY A 793 9.33 -0.91 -18.37
C GLY A 793 8.99 -2.40 -18.35
N GLY A 794 8.45 -2.92 -17.25
CA GLY A 794 7.99 -4.29 -17.13
C GLY A 794 6.54 -4.48 -17.56
N ASP A 795 6.19 -5.72 -17.86
CA ASP A 795 4.81 -6.11 -18.10
C ASP A 795 3.94 -5.81 -16.85
N ARG A 796 3.19 -4.71 -16.90
CA ARG A 796 2.19 -4.33 -15.90
C ARG A 796 0.78 -4.81 -16.25
N THR A 797 0.61 -5.53 -17.37
CA THR A 797 -0.71 -5.99 -17.80
C THR A 797 -1.29 -7.03 -16.85
N GLY A 798 -0.47 -7.54 -15.91
CA GLY A 798 -0.88 -8.64 -15.04
C GLY A 798 -1.07 -9.95 -15.81
N SER A 799 -0.78 -9.96 -17.11
CA SER A 799 -0.79 -11.18 -17.91
C SER A 799 0.35 -12.08 -17.42
N ARG A 800 -0.01 -13.31 -17.13
CA ARG A 800 0.95 -14.35 -16.78
C ARG A 800 1.52 -14.90 -18.07
N HIS A 801 2.81 -14.85 -18.20
CA HIS A 801 3.53 -15.52 -19.29
C HIS A 801 4.06 -16.86 -18.76
N VAL A 802 3.23 -17.88 -18.85
CA VAL A 802 3.59 -19.22 -18.33
C VAL A 802 4.36 -19.98 -19.40
N THR A 803 5.49 -20.60 -19.02
CA THR A 803 6.28 -21.38 -19.97
C THR A 803 5.53 -22.59 -20.51
N ASP A 804 5.61 -22.79 -21.84
CA ASP A 804 4.96 -23.88 -22.57
C ASP A 804 5.66 -25.25 -22.36
N ALA A 805 5.15 -26.30 -23.04
CA ALA A 805 5.71 -27.65 -22.97
C ALA A 805 7.19 -27.75 -23.44
N GLN A 806 7.68 -26.76 -24.16
CA GLN A 806 9.07 -26.64 -24.59
C GLN A 806 9.87 -25.65 -23.73
N GLY A 807 9.28 -25.19 -22.62
CA GLY A 807 9.88 -24.20 -21.72
C GLY A 807 9.95 -22.79 -22.30
N ARG A 808 9.23 -22.50 -23.38
CA ARG A 808 9.27 -21.20 -24.08
C ARG A 808 8.29 -20.21 -23.46
N PHE A 809 8.66 -18.94 -23.52
CA PHE A 809 7.80 -17.81 -23.16
C PHE A 809 7.94 -16.70 -24.19
N GLU A 810 6.91 -15.86 -24.28
CA GLU A 810 6.89 -14.65 -25.12
C GLU A 810 6.27 -13.50 -24.32
N VAL A 811 6.96 -12.36 -24.31
CA VAL A 811 6.51 -11.13 -23.62
C VAL A 811 6.62 -9.97 -24.60
N ALA A 812 5.50 -9.43 -25.01
CA ALA A 812 5.44 -8.31 -25.93
C ALA A 812 5.54 -6.95 -25.22
N GLY A 813 5.90 -5.92 -25.94
CA GLY A 813 5.87 -4.53 -25.45
C GLY A 813 6.93 -4.21 -24.41
N VAL A 814 8.07 -4.89 -24.44
CA VAL A 814 9.20 -4.65 -23.53
C VAL A 814 10.08 -3.52 -24.08
N ALA A 815 10.51 -2.59 -23.25
CA ALA A 815 11.46 -1.56 -23.64
C ALA A 815 12.86 -2.16 -23.82
N VAL A 816 13.62 -1.68 -24.82
CA VAL A 816 15.04 -2.01 -24.98
C VAL A 816 15.86 -1.48 -23.82
N GLY A 817 17.02 -2.08 -23.56
CA GLY A 817 17.90 -1.75 -22.44
C GLY A 817 18.04 -2.91 -21.46
N PRO A 818 18.62 -2.67 -20.27
CA PRO A 818 18.74 -3.70 -19.26
C PRO A 818 17.36 -4.05 -18.67
N VAL A 819 17.05 -5.35 -18.62
CA VAL A 819 15.81 -5.87 -18.03
C VAL A 819 16.10 -7.03 -17.08
N ILE A 820 15.23 -7.25 -16.11
CA ILE A 820 15.23 -8.41 -15.23
C ILE A 820 14.15 -9.37 -15.71
N VAL A 821 14.57 -10.56 -16.12
CA VAL A 821 13.66 -11.69 -16.40
C VAL A 821 13.53 -12.51 -15.12
N SER A 822 12.39 -12.38 -14.47
CA SER A 822 12.06 -13.15 -13.26
C SER A 822 11.19 -14.34 -13.64
N ALA A 823 11.53 -15.51 -13.13
CA ALA A 823 10.76 -16.73 -13.29
C ALA A 823 10.45 -17.34 -11.92
N SER A 824 9.19 -17.72 -11.70
CA SER A 824 8.75 -18.38 -10.47
C SER A 824 7.70 -19.44 -10.80
N PRO A 825 7.52 -20.48 -9.96
CA PRO A 825 6.41 -21.43 -10.15
C PRO A 825 5.08 -20.70 -10.36
N ALA A 826 4.29 -21.09 -11.36
CA ALA A 826 3.05 -20.39 -11.72
C ALA A 826 1.99 -20.44 -10.62
N ASN A 827 2.11 -21.33 -9.68
CA ASN A 827 1.31 -21.40 -8.50
C ASN A 827 1.87 -20.42 -7.42
N ARG A 828 0.99 -19.65 -6.77
CA ARG A 828 1.38 -18.68 -5.72
C ARG A 828 1.96 -19.34 -4.47
N ASP A 829 1.77 -20.63 -4.32
CA ASP A 829 2.39 -21.43 -3.29
C ASP A 829 3.82 -21.78 -3.71
N TYR A 830 4.75 -20.89 -3.39
CA TYR A 830 6.19 -21.12 -3.64
C TYR A 830 6.70 -22.43 -3.03
N ALA A 831 5.92 -23.05 -2.15
CA ALA A 831 6.26 -24.32 -1.50
C ALA A 831 6.01 -25.54 -2.35
N SER A 832 5.14 -25.50 -3.35
CA SER A 832 4.72 -26.67 -4.13
C SER A 832 5.45 -26.84 -5.47
N GLY A 833 6.26 -25.85 -5.90
CA GLY A 833 7.02 -25.97 -7.16
C GLY A 833 8.36 -26.68 -6.98
N ASP A 834 8.74 -27.51 -7.94
CA ASP A 834 10.04 -28.20 -7.97
C ASP A 834 11.21 -27.25 -8.21
N TYR A 835 10.96 -26.06 -8.75
CA TYR A 835 11.98 -25.08 -9.10
C TYR A 835 12.00 -23.88 -8.15
N ALA A 836 13.19 -23.35 -7.94
CA ALA A 836 13.37 -22.10 -7.18
C ALA A 836 13.02 -20.90 -8.08
N ALA A 837 12.51 -19.83 -7.44
CA ALA A 837 12.36 -18.55 -8.12
C ALA A 837 13.75 -18.01 -8.54
N THR A 838 13.81 -17.45 -9.75
CA THR A 838 15.05 -17.01 -10.39
C THR A 838 14.86 -15.63 -11.00
N SER A 839 15.91 -14.79 -11.01
CA SER A 839 15.88 -13.45 -11.62
C SER A 839 17.20 -13.22 -12.35
N ALA A 840 17.15 -13.22 -13.69
CA ALA A 840 18.31 -12.99 -14.55
C ALA A 840 18.25 -11.57 -15.14
N THR A 841 19.35 -10.82 -15.11
CA THR A 841 19.45 -9.53 -15.79
C THR A 841 19.96 -9.75 -17.21
N VAL A 842 19.26 -9.17 -18.19
CA VAL A 842 19.55 -9.32 -19.63
C VAL A 842 19.55 -7.93 -20.27
N LEU A 843 20.46 -7.69 -21.19
CA LEU A 843 20.44 -6.48 -22.04
C LEU A 843 19.64 -6.78 -23.31
N LEU A 844 18.57 -6.02 -23.55
CA LEU A 844 17.77 -6.10 -24.77
C LEU A 844 18.25 -5.05 -25.75
N GLU A 845 18.59 -5.48 -26.95
CA GLU A 845 19.02 -4.61 -28.04
C GLU A 845 18.25 -4.94 -29.32
N GLY A 846 18.14 -3.97 -30.23
CA GLY A 846 17.49 -4.16 -31.52
C GLY A 846 16.02 -3.74 -31.57
N THR A 847 15.29 -4.23 -32.58
CA THR A 847 13.90 -3.92 -32.86
C THR A 847 13.11 -5.18 -33.20
N GLY A 848 11.79 -5.16 -33.04
CA GLY A 848 10.92 -6.29 -33.37
C GLY A 848 10.96 -7.40 -32.30
N THR A 849 11.37 -8.60 -32.69
CA THR A 849 11.47 -9.73 -31.75
C THR A 849 12.93 -9.99 -31.37
N VAL A 850 13.18 -10.03 -30.06
CA VAL A 850 14.50 -10.34 -29.49
C VAL A 850 14.45 -11.74 -28.88
N GLU A 851 15.30 -12.62 -29.39
CA GLU A 851 15.45 -13.99 -28.88
C GLU A 851 16.54 -14.00 -27.78
N LEU A 852 16.17 -14.45 -26.57
CA LEU A 852 17.11 -14.60 -25.48
C LEU A 852 17.85 -15.96 -25.54
N THR A 853 19.09 -15.96 -25.09
CA THR A 853 19.76 -17.22 -24.75
C THR A 853 18.96 -17.97 -23.68
N PRO A 854 18.93 -19.31 -23.70
CA PRO A 854 18.21 -20.08 -22.68
C PRO A 854 18.64 -19.68 -21.27
N ILE A 855 17.66 -19.38 -20.39
CA ILE A 855 17.89 -19.01 -19.00
C ILE A 855 17.83 -20.28 -18.16
N ALA A 856 18.93 -20.61 -17.50
CA ALA A 856 19.00 -21.75 -16.59
C ALA A 856 18.26 -21.46 -15.27
N VAL A 857 17.49 -22.44 -14.79
CA VAL A 857 16.82 -22.42 -13.49
C VAL A 857 17.18 -23.66 -12.70
N ALA A 858 17.29 -23.52 -11.37
CA ALA A 858 17.67 -24.63 -10.50
C ALA A 858 16.45 -25.17 -9.75
N ARG A 859 16.45 -26.50 -9.53
CA ARG A 859 15.49 -27.12 -8.62
C ARG A 859 15.72 -26.68 -7.18
N ARG A 860 14.68 -26.70 -6.38
CA ARG A 860 14.78 -26.43 -4.94
C ARG A 860 15.65 -27.49 -4.27
N ARG A 861 16.58 -27.04 -3.48
CA ARG A 861 17.53 -27.88 -2.75
C ARG A 861 17.23 -27.94 -1.24
N ALA A 862 16.23 -27.17 -0.78
CA ALA A 862 15.67 -27.23 0.55
C ALA A 862 14.14 -27.43 0.45
N PRO A 863 13.54 -28.22 1.36
CA PRO A 863 12.09 -28.30 1.49
C PRO A 863 11.51 -26.90 1.77
N ALA A 864 10.34 -26.62 1.22
CA ALA A 864 9.73 -25.30 1.33
C ALA A 864 9.27 -24.96 2.77
N ASP A 865 8.96 -25.98 3.54
CA ASP A 865 8.52 -25.91 4.94
C ASP A 865 9.69 -25.84 5.94
N GLN A 866 10.93 -25.94 5.46
CA GLN A 866 12.12 -25.85 6.29
C GLN A 866 12.91 -24.56 6.03
N PRO A 867 13.44 -23.91 7.07
CA PRO A 867 14.32 -22.76 6.86
C PRO A 867 15.58 -23.21 6.11
N ALA A 868 16.06 -22.34 5.22
CA ALA A 868 17.35 -22.56 4.57
C ALA A 868 18.46 -22.70 5.62
N ALA A 869 19.38 -23.63 5.40
CA ALA A 869 20.49 -23.87 6.30
C ALA A 869 21.51 -22.73 6.26
N ASP A 870 22.28 -22.63 7.31
CA ASP A 870 23.37 -21.66 7.46
C ASP A 870 24.65 -22.18 6.81
N LEU A 871 25.22 -21.39 5.92
CA LEU A 871 26.51 -21.64 5.28
C LEU A 871 27.66 -20.86 5.95
N GLY A 872 27.35 -19.92 6.83
CA GLY A 872 28.34 -19.15 7.59
C GLY A 872 29.04 -18.03 6.81
N PHE A 873 28.46 -17.58 5.70
CA PHE A 873 29.01 -16.46 4.94
C PHE A 873 27.90 -15.66 4.22
N SER A 874 28.25 -14.44 3.83
CA SER A 874 27.41 -13.60 2.95
C SER A 874 28.18 -13.14 1.73
N VAL A 875 27.47 -12.82 0.65
CA VAL A 875 28.04 -12.35 -0.59
C VAL A 875 27.46 -11.00 -1.02
N LEU A 876 28.23 -10.25 -1.79
CA LEU A 876 27.77 -9.09 -2.53
C LEU A 876 27.89 -9.39 -4.01
N PRO A 877 26.82 -9.19 -4.80
CA PRO A 877 26.95 -9.17 -6.25
C PRO A 877 27.69 -7.88 -6.66
N VAL A 878 28.87 -8.01 -7.25
CA VAL A 878 29.62 -6.89 -7.80
C VAL A 878 29.29 -6.80 -9.28
N PRO A 879 28.66 -5.69 -9.75
CA PRO A 879 28.36 -5.52 -11.18
C PRO A 879 29.59 -5.67 -12.03
N GLY A 880 29.46 -6.35 -13.17
CA GLY A 880 30.55 -6.50 -14.13
C GLY A 880 30.79 -5.19 -14.87
N GLU A 881 32.06 -4.78 -14.97
CA GLU A 881 32.47 -3.55 -15.66
C GLU A 881 32.24 -3.58 -17.18
N GLN A 882 32.13 -4.77 -17.78
CA GLN A 882 32.15 -4.94 -19.23
C GLN A 882 30.80 -5.23 -19.89
N ALA A 883 29.78 -5.60 -19.15
CA ALA A 883 28.43 -5.85 -19.69
C ALA A 883 27.33 -5.67 -18.64
N PRO A 884 26.31 -4.84 -18.93
CA PRO A 884 25.11 -4.77 -18.10
C PRO A 884 24.49 -6.16 -17.93
N GLY A 885 24.09 -6.49 -16.71
CA GLY A 885 23.48 -7.79 -16.40
C GLY A 885 24.44 -8.91 -16.04
N THR A 886 25.74 -8.66 -16.02
CA THR A 886 26.74 -9.59 -15.50
C THR A 886 27.17 -9.15 -14.09
N ALA A 887 27.38 -10.10 -13.20
CA ALA A 887 27.90 -9.83 -11.87
C ALA A 887 28.89 -10.92 -11.45
N ARG A 888 29.81 -10.54 -10.56
CA ARG A 888 30.69 -11.46 -9.83
C ARG A 888 30.12 -11.68 -8.44
N VAL A 889 30.22 -12.89 -7.93
CA VAL A 889 29.78 -13.25 -6.58
C VAL A 889 30.99 -13.15 -5.66
N VAL A 890 31.10 -12.05 -4.92
CA VAL A 890 32.21 -11.80 -4.02
C VAL A 890 31.78 -12.01 -2.58
N VAL A 891 32.56 -12.76 -1.82
CA VAL A 891 32.33 -13.03 -0.40
C VAL A 891 32.56 -11.74 0.40
N ALA A 892 31.49 -11.23 1.02
CA ALA A 892 31.55 -10.03 1.85
C ALA A 892 32.00 -10.31 3.28
N LEU A 893 31.42 -11.35 3.87
CA LEU A 893 31.69 -11.75 5.25
C LEU A 893 31.76 -13.26 5.37
N VAL A 894 32.65 -13.72 6.24
CA VAL A 894 32.76 -15.13 6.64
C VAL A 894 32.80 -15.19 8.16
N ARG A 895 31.94 -15.99 8.72
CA ARG A 895 32.00 -16.30 10.16
C ARG A 895 33.10 -17.32 10.41
N PRO A 896 34.19 -17.00 11.17
CA PRO A 896 35.36 -17.85 11.30
C PRO A 896 35.05 -19.25 11.83
N ASP A 897 34.12 -19.36 12.78
CA ASP A 897 33.62 -20.59 13.39
C ASP A 897 32.42 -21.19 12.68
N GLY A 898 31.95 -20.58 11.60
CA GLY A 898 30.89 -21.06 10.73
C GLY A 898 31.35 -22.12 9.72
N PRO A 899 30.38 -22.77 9.03
CA PRO A 899 30.71 -23.84 8.06
C PRO A 899 31.73 -23.41 7.00
N ALA A 900 31.53 -22.26 6.39
CA ALA A 900 32.42 -21.73 5.33
C ALA A 900 33.79 -21.32 5.88
N GLY A 901 33.83 -20.69 7.06
CA GLY A 901 35.10 -20.30 7.69
C GLY A 901 35.98 -21.52 8.01
N ARG A 902 35.38 -22.58 8.57
CA ARG A 902 36.09 -23.85 8.81
C ARG A 902 36.55 -24.54 7.52
N ALA A 903 35.83 -24.33 6.43
CA ALA A 903 36.18 -24.83 5.10
C ALA A 903 37.26 -23.99 4.40
N GLY A 904 37.70 -22.87 4.97
CA GLY A 904 38.78 -22.02 4.44
C GLY A 904 38.35 -20.92 3.51
N LEU A 905 37.02 -20.59 3.43
CA LEU A 905 36.53 -19.42 2.69
C LEU A 905 36.95 -18.14 3.42
N ARG A 906 37.30 -17.10 2.64
CA ARG A 906 37.74 -15.81 3.17
C ARG A 906 36.91 -14.68 2.57
N ALA A 907 36.75 -13.59 3.31
CA ALA A 907 36.20 -12.35 2.76
C ALA A 907 37.09 -11.86 1.61
N GLY A 908 36.45 -11.40 0.53
CA GLY A 908 37.09 -11.03 -0.74
C GLY A 908 37.28 -12.18 -1.74
N ASP A 909 37.05 -13.44 -1.36
CA ASP A 909 37.05 -14.55 -2.30
C ASP A 909 35.92 -14.36 -3.35
N GLU A 910 36.20 -14.65 -4.61
CA GLU A 910 35.20 -14.75 -5.65
C GLU A 910 34.73 -16.20 -5.81
N ILE A 911 33.42 -16.43 -5.77
CA ILE A 911 32.84 -17.76 -6.02
C ILE A 911 32.45 -17.81 -7.49
N VAL A 912 33.06 -18.71 -8.24
CA VAL A 912 32.87 -18.84 -9.70
C VAL A 912 31.96 -20.01 -10.07
N ALA A 913 31.83 -21.02 -9.22
CA ALA A 913 30.90 -22.11 -9.42
C ALA A 913 30.39 -22.69 -8.10
N VAL A 914 29.19 -23.28 -8.11
CA VAL A 914 28.57 -24.04 -7.02
C VAL A 914 28.18 -25.42 -7.57
N ASP A 915 28.70 -26.49 -6.98
CA ASP A 915 28.52 -27.87 -7.44
C ASP A 915 28.80 -28.05 -8.95
N GLY A 916 29.83 -27.37 -9.47
CA GLY A 916 30.22 -27.40 -10.89
C GLY A 916 29.43 -26.48 -11.81
N HIS A 917 28.35 -25.83 -11.33
CA HIS A 917 27.56 -24.88 -12.11
C HIS A 917 28.11 -23.46 -11.96
N SER A 918 28.41 -22.82 -13.09
CA SER A 918 28.91 -21.44 -13.11
C SER A 918 27.91 -20.46 -12.47
N VAL A 919 28.43 -19.57 -11.64
CA VAL A 919 27.68 -18.48 -10.99
C VAL A 919 28.31 -17.11 -11.26
N VAL A 920 28.98 -16.96 -12.39
CA VAL A 920 29.61 -15.70 -12.82
C VAL A 920 28.99 -15.21 -14.12
N GLY A 921 29.10 -13.93 -14.38
CA GLY A 921 28.59 -13.31 -15.59
C GLY A 921 27.06 -13.47 -15.69
N PRO A 922 26.52 -13.93 -16.83
CA PRO A 922 25.08 -14.05 -17.04
C PRO A 922 24.40 -15.13 -16.17
N THR A 923 25.18 -16.03 -15.55
CA THR A 923 24.67 -17.11 -14.69
C THR A 923 24.76 -16.79 -13.19
N HIS A 924 25.19 -15.58 -12.79
CA HIS A 924 25.28 -15.19 -11.39
C HIS A 924 23.96 -15.36 -10.61
N HIS A 925 22.84 -15.27 -11.28
CA HIS A 925 21.50 -15.45 -10.70
C HIS A 925 21.29 -16.84 -10.14
N LEU A 926 22.05 -17.86 -10.57
CA LEU A 926 21.98 -19.21 -10.04
C LEU A 926 22.60 -19.37 -8.65
N PHE A 927 23.43 -18.43 -8.23
CA PHE A 927 24.11 -18.54 -6.92
C PHE A 927 23.12 -18.78 -5.77
N ARG A 928 22.13 -17.92 -5.65
CA ARG A 928 21.13 -18.01 -4.56
C ARG A 928 20.30 -19.29 -4.59
N PRO A 929 19.70 -19.70 -5.71
CA PRO A 929 19.02 -20.99 -5.80
C PRO A 929 19.90 -22.20 -5.45
N LEU A 930 21.15 -22.22 -5.90
CA LEU A 930 22.07 -23.33 -5.67
C LEU A 930 22.59 -23.40 -4.23
N THR A 931 22.66 -22.27 -3.52
CA THR A 931 23.14 -22.18 -2.14
C THR A 931 22.01 -22.23 -1.10
N THR A 932 20.75 -22.16 -1.51
CA THR A 932 19.60 -22.35 -0.60
C THR A 932 19.35 -23.85 -0.42
N VAL A 933 19.93 -24.43 0.62
CA VAL A 933 19.97 -25.89 0.85
C VAL A 933 19.46 -26.26 2.25
N ALA A 934 19.11 -27.54 2.42
CA ALA A 934 18.77 -28.10 3.73
C ALA A 934 20.04 -28.32 4.58
N SER A 935 19.86 -28.34 5.90
CA SER A 935 20.94 -28.67 6.83
C SER A 935 21.52 -30.05 6.56
N GLY A 936 22.84 -30.19 6.71
CA GLY A 936 23.59 -31.40 6.44
C GLY A 936 24.02 -31.59 4.99
N ARG A 937 23.54 -30.73 4.04
CA ARG A 937 24.00 -30.81 2.65
C ARG A 937 25.37 -30.16 2.49
N THR A 938 26.28 -30.84 1.79
CA THR A 938 27.60 -30.31 1.43
C THR A 938 27.55 -29.70 0.03
N LEU A 939 28.04 -28.48 -0.13
CA LEU A 939 28.23 -27.77 -1.39
C LEU A 939 29.70 -27.72 -1.76
N GLN A 940 30.01 -27.88 -3.03
CA GLN A 940 31.34 -27.62 -3.60
C GLN A 940 31.39 -26.21 -4.14
N LEU A 941 32.15 -25.33 -3.52
CA LEU A 941 32.35 -23.96 -3.98
C LEU A 941 33.69 -23.87 -4.71
N THR A 942 33.68 -23.51 -5.99
CA THR A 942 34.90 -23.23 -6.76
C THR A 942 35.19 -21.74 -6.68
N LEU A 943 36.40 -21.39 -6.28
CA LEU A 943 36.84 -20.02 -6.05
C LEU A 943 37.62 -19.49 -7.26
N GLY A 944 37.59 -18.19 -7.50
CA GLY A 944 38.32 -17.53 -8.59
C GLY A 944 39.83 -17.71 -8.53
N ARG A 945 40.38 -18.06 -7.36
CA ARG A 945 41.80 -18.42 -7.18
C ARG A 945 42.11 -19.89 -7.59
N GLY A 946 41.16 -20.63 -8.14
CA GLY A 946 41.35 -21.98 -8.68
C GLY A 946 41.16 -23.11 -7.65
N GLU A 947 40.84 -22.82 -6.42
CA GLU A 947 40.57 -23.81 -5.37
C GLU A 947 39.09 -24.20 -5.34
N SER A 948 38.79 -25.43 -4.92
CA SER A 948 37.44 -25.87 -4.60
C SER A 948 37.37 -26.28 -3.13
N ILE A 949 36.41 -25.78 -2.41
CA ILE A 949 36.15 -26.05 -1.00
C ILE A 949 34.79 -26.70 -0.78
N ALA A 950 34.72 -27.61 0.19
CA ALA A 950 33.47 -28.24 0.56
C ALA A 950 32.88 -27.58 1.80
N VAL A 951 31.68 -27.04 1.70
CA VAL A 951 30.98 -26.37 2.80
C VAL A 951 29.73 -27.16 3.15
N THR A 952 29.67 -27.72 4.35
CA THR A 952 28.49 -28.44 4.83
C THR A 952 27.58 -27.50 5.59
N ALA A 953 26.36 -27.32 5.07
CA ALA A 953 25.36 -26.47 5.66
C ALA A 953 24.90 -26.96 7.04
N GLU A 954 24.78 -26.05 8.00
CA GLU A 954 24.31 -26.34 9.36
C GLU A 954 22.90 -25.80 9.59
N ALA A 955 22.21 -26.36 10.59
CA ALA A 955 20.93 -25.75 11.01
C ALA A 955 21.18 -24.32 11.48
N LEU A 956 20.25 -23.42 11.15
CA LEU A 956 20.27 -22.05 11.67
C LEU A 956 20.29 -22.12 13.22
N ARG A 957 21.36 -21.64 13.82
CA ARG A 957 21.53 -21.59 15.28
C ARG A 957 20.77 -20.42 15.88
#